data_6e08bdc306740dd2742a7c5c9f0cc4af
#
_entry.id   6e08bdc306740dd2742a7c5c9f0cc4af
#
_cell.length_a   1.000
_cell.length_b   1.000
_cell.length_c   1.000
_cell.angle_alpha   90.00
_cell.angle_beta   90.00
_cell.angle_gamma   90.00
#
_symmetry.space_group_name_H-M   'P 1'
#
loop_
_entity.id
_entity.type
_entity.pdbx_description
1 polymer ?
#
loop_
_entity_poly.entity_id
_entity_poly.type
_entity_poly.pdbx_seq_one_letter_code
_entity_poly.pdbx_strand_id
1 'polypeptide(L)'
;MNIQKFTQKSVEAINDCEKLAYEYGNQEIEQEHLLVALLQQEDGLILKLIEKMEIQKEHFLDNAKKHLAARVKVSGGQVYVGQDLNKVLIHAEDEAKQMGDEYVSVEHLFLALLKYPNKAMKEIFKEYGITRDRFLQALSTVRGNQRVVSDNPEATYDTLEKYGYDMVARAKEQKLDPVIGRDDEIRNVVRILSRKTKNNPVLIGEPGVGKTAVVEGLAQRIVKGDVPEGLKDKKLFALDMGALVAGAKYRGEFEERLKAVLDDIKNSDGQIILFIDELHTIVGAGKTDGAMDAGQLLKPMLARGELHCIGATTLDEYREYIEKDAALERRFQPVMVDEPTVEDTISILRGLKERYEVFHGVKITDSALVSAAVLSNRYISDRFLPDKAIDLVDEACALIKTELDSMPTELDELNRRVMQLEIEETALKKETDRLSQERLADLQKELAELRDTFNTKKAQWENEKKSVEKVQKLREEIETVKNEIKTAQQNYDLEKAAELQYGKLPQLEKQLETEEEEVKNRDLSLVHENVSEEEIARIISRWTGIPVAKLTESERNKTLHLDEELHKRVIGQDEGVTKVTEAIIRSKAGIKDPTKPIGSFLFLGPTGVGKTELAKALAASLFDDESNMVRLDMSEYMEKYSVSRLIGAPPGYVGYDEGGQLTEAVRRKPYSVVLFDEGEKAHPDVFNVLLQVLDDGRITDSQGRTVDFKNTIIIMTSNLGSAHLLEGIDDNGDINPECEEAVMNELRGHFRPEFLNRLDEIIMFKPLTKGNIGNIINLLITDLNKRLSDREITVELTDAAKQYIVDNGYDPVYGARPLKRFLQKHVETLSAKLILADEVREGDTILIDVEGDKLTARVK
;
A
#
# COMPACT_ATOMS: atom_id res chain seq x y z
N MET A 1 -46.97 -28.32 22.04
CA MET A 1 -46.11 -27.56 21.17
C MET A 1 -44.76 -28.23 21.07
N ASN A 2 -44.29 -28.60 19.90
CA ASN A 2 -42.97 -29.22 19.73
C ASN A 2 -41.94 -28.16 19.30
N ILE A 3 -41.24 -27.60 20.29
CA ILE A 3 -40.26 -26.51 20.08
C ILE A 3 -39.18 -26.91 19.07
N GLN A 4 -38.86 -28.19 18.89
CA GLN A 4 -37.87 -28.65 17.92
C GLN A 4 -38.28 -28.44 16.44
N LYS A 5 -39.54 -28.08 16.19
CA LYS A 5 -40.04 -27.72 14.86
C LYS A 5 -40.03 -26.23 14.57
N PHE A 6 -39.57 -25.41 15.50
CA PHE A 6 -39.46 -23.96 15.31
C PHE A 6 -38.06 -23.58 14.88
N THR A 7 -37.94 -22.59 13.99
CA THR A 7 -36.66 -22.04 13.59
C THR A 7 -36.00 -21.31 14.76
N GLN A 8 -34.69 -21.13 14.71
CA GLN A 8 -33.95 -20.46 15.77
C GLN A 8 -34.52 -19.07 16.08
N LYS A 9 -34.82 -18.25 15.05
CA LYS A 9 -35.46 -16.93 15.19
C LYS A 9 -36.86 -17.00 15.80
N SER A 10 -37.66 -18.01 15.47
CA SER A 10 -38.97 -18.21 16.08
C SER A 10 -38.86 -18.54 17.57
N VAL A 11 -37.89 -19.38 17.94
CA VAL A 11 -37.65 -19.72 19.37
C VAL A 11 -37.14 -18.50 20.11
N GLU A 12 -36.26 -17.70 19.52
CA GLU A 12 -35.76 -16.44 20.07
C GLU A 12 -36.93 -15.46 20.34
N ALA A 13 -37.79 -15.25 19.34
CA ALA A 13 -38.97 -14.37 19.51
C ALA A 13 -39.88 -14.83 20.65
N ILE A 14 -40.08 -16.14 20.80
CA ILE A 14 -40.90 -16.70 21.88
C ILE A 14 -40.25 -16.46 23.26
N ASN A 15 -38.94 -16.65 23.35
CA ASN A 15 -38.19 -16.38 24.59
C ASN A 15 -38.17 -14.89 24.95
N ASP A 16 -38.08 -14.00 23.94
CA ASP A 16 -38.10 -12.55 24.15
C ASP A 16 -39.49 -12.07 24.60
N CYS A 17 -40.60 -12.77 24.28
CA CYS A 17 -41.91 -12.49 24.86
C CYS A 17 -41.90 -12.57 26.39
N GLU A 18 -41.18 -13.57 26.95
CA GLU A 18 -41.08 -13.72 28.41
C GLU A 18 -40.29 -12.55 29.03
N LYS A 19 -39.17 -12.14 28.42
CA LYS A 19 -38.39 -10.97 28.86
C LYS A 19 -39.23 -9.69 28.82
N LEU A 20 -39.96 -9.45 27.72
CA LEU A 20 -40.83 -8.29 27.56
C LEU A 20 -41.94 -8.27 28.61
N ALA A 21 -42.50 -9.45 28.94
CA ALA A 21 -43.53 -9.55 29.99
C ALA A 21 -42.98 -9.10 31.36
N TYR A 22 -41.73 -9.50 31.70
CA TYR A 22 -41.07 -9.02 32.93
C TYR A 22 -40.76 -7.51 32.89
N GLU A 23 -40.27 -7.01 31.75
CA GLU A 23 -39.95 -5.59 31.59
C GLU A 23 -41.18 -4.67 31.75
N TYR A 24 -42.29 -5.05 31.14
CA TYR A 24 -43.53 -4.27 31.20
C TYR A 24 -44.41 -4.59 32.43
N GLY A 25 -43.99 -5.57 33.25
CA GLY A 25 -44.71 -5.97 34.46
C GLY A 25 -46.04 -6.67 34.18
N ASN A 26 -46.08 -7.48 33.10
CA ASN A 26 -47.27 -8.27 32.71
C ASN A 26 -47.10 -9.71 33.21
N GLN A 27 -48.17 -10.27 33.81
CA GLN A 27 -48.18 -11.67 34.24
C GLN A 27 -48.60 -12.63 33.10
N GLU A 28 -49.36 -12.15 32.14
CA GLU A 28 -49.86 -12.90 30.99
C GLU A 28 -49.13 -12.48 29.73
N ILE A 29 -48.46 -13.45 29.05
CA ILE A 29 -47.82 -13.21 27.75
C ILE A 29 -48.86 -13.35 26.66
N GLU A 30 -49.09 -12.27 25.90
CA GLU A 30 -50.08 -12.19 24.85
C GLU A 30 -49.51 -11.80 23.49
N GLN A 31 -50.39 -11.64 22.50
CA GLN A 31 -50.00 -11.38 21.10
C GLN A 31 -49.18 -10.10 20.91
N GLU A 32 -49.38 -9.05 21.75
CA GLU A 32 -48.63 -7.81 21.71
C GLU A 32 -47.15 -8.03 22.03
N HIS A 33 -46.83 -8.94 22.97
CA HIS A 33 -45.45 -9.31 23.28
C HIS A 33 -44.81 -9.99 22.08
N LEU A 34 -45.52 -10.94 21.42
CA LEU A 34 -44.99 -11.58 20.23
C LEU A 34 -44.76 -10.62 19.07
N LEU A 35 -45.70 -9.68 18.84
CA LEU A 35 -45.51 -8.68 17.81
C LEU A 35 -44.28 -7.81 18.06
N VAL A 36 -44.11 -7.29 19.29
CA VAL A 36 -42.97 -6.48 19.66
C VAL A 36 -41.66 -7.29 19.57
N ALA A 37 -41.66 -8.52 20.04
CA ALA A 37 -40.51 -9.41 19.94
C ALA A 37 -40.06 -9.65 18.48
N LEU A 38 -41.02 -9.94 17.57
CA LEU A 38 -40.77 -10.12 16.15
C LEU A 38 -40.23 -8.84 15.46
N LEU A 39 -40.67 -7.67 15.91
CA LEU A 39 -40.23 -6.38 15.37
C LEU A 39 -38.90 -5.87 15.95
N GLN A 40 -38.44 -6.41 17.08
CA GLN A 40 -37.19 -6.03 17.72
C GLN A 40 -35.99 -6.93 17.37
N GLN A 41 -36.20 -7.99 16.61
CA GLN A 41 -35.14 -8.88 16.18
C GLN A 41 -34.15 -8.12 15.28
N GLU A 42 -32.87 -8.22 15.58
CA GLU A 42 -31.80 -7.72 14.69
C GLU A 42 -31.87 -8.50 13.37
N ASP A 43 -31.89 -7.77 12.26
CA ASP A 43 -32.07 -8.34 10.91
C ASP A 43 -33.32 -9.21 10.74
N GLY A 44 -34.37 -8.92 11.49
CA GLY A 44 -35.63 -9.71 11.47
C GLY A 44 -36.38 -9.59 10.14
N LEU A 45 -36.80 -10.74 9.61
CA LEU A 45 -37.60 -10.83 8.39
C LEU A 45 -38.88 -9.98 8.45
N ILE A 46 -39.59 -10.00 9.60
CA ILE A 46 -40.87 -9.27 9.74
C ILE A 46 -40.67 -7.77 9.57
N LEU A 47 -39.56 -7.19 10.10
CA LEU A 47 -39.28 -5.78 9.96
C LEU A 47 -39.05 -5.38 8.49
N LYS A 48 -38.29 -6.21 7.75
CA LYS A 48 -38.07 -6.03 6.29
C LYS A 48 -39.34 -6.11 5.48
N LEU A 49 -40.25 -7.05 5.83
CA LEU A 49 -41.55 -7.16 5.18
C LEU A 49 -42.45 -5.95 5.43
N ILE A 50 -42.43 -5.38 6.65
CA ILE A 50 -43.13 -4.12 6.99
C ILE A 50 -42.64 -2.97 6.15
N GLU A 51 -41.32 -2.84 5.96
CA GLU A 51 -40.70 -1.81 5.06
C GLU A 51 -41.13 -2.01 3.60
N LYS A 52 -41.09 -3.25 3.09
CA LYS A 52 -41.55 -3.57 1.72
C LYS A 52 -43.03 -3.30 1.50
N MET A 53 -43.82 -3.27 2.55
CA MET A 53 -45.22 -2.82 2.50
C MET A 53 -45.39 -1.30 2.61
N GLU A 54 -44.28 -0.54 2.50
CA GLU A 54 -44.23 0.95 2.59
C GLU A 54 -44.76 1.50 3.93
N ILE A 55 -44.55 0.75 5.02
CA ILE A 55 -44.91 1.14 6.37
C ILE A 55 -43.62 1.60 7.10
N GLN A 56 -43.68 2.78 7.71
CA GLN A 56 -42.57 3.30 8.50
C GLN A 56 -42.32 2.43 9.75
N LYS A 57 -41.20 1.69 9.77
CA LYS A 57 -40.88 0.70 10.80
C LYS A 57 -40.89 1.25 12.22
N GLU A 58 -40.29 2.44 12.41
CA GLU A 58 -40.16 3.06 13.73
C GLU A 58 -41.53 3.43 14.30
N HIS A 59 -42.41 4.00 13.47
CA HIS A 59 -43.75 4.37 13.87
C HIS A 59 -44.63 3.14 14.16
N PHE A 60 -44.45 2.06 13.41
CA PHE A 60 -45.17 0.81 13.61
C PHE A 60 -44.72 0.10 14.91
N LEU A 61 -43.41 0.06 15.18
CA LEU A 61 -42.83 -0.49 16.40
C LEU A 61 -43.27 0.31 17.64
N ASP A 62 -43.24 1.64 17.56
CA ASP A 62 -43.67 2.52 18.66
C ASP A 62 -45.15 2.36 18.97
N ASN A 63 -46.01 2.16 17.94
CA ASN A 63 -47.41 1.89 18.13
C ASN A 63 -47.63 0.51 18.82
N ALA A 64 -46.92 -0.53 18.35
CA ALA A 64 -46.97 -1.85 18.99
C ALA A 64 -46.54 -1.79 20.48
N LYS A 65 -45.45 -1.03 20.78
CA LYS A 65 -45.00 -0.78 22.17
C LYS A 65 -46.01 -0.03 23.01
N LYS A 66 -46.75 0.95 22.45
CA LYS A 66 -47.81 1.66 23.15
C LYS A 66 -48.93 0.73 23.55
N HIS A 67 -49.41 -0.15 22.66
CA HIS A 67 -50.40 -1.15 22.95
C HIS A 67 -49.92 -2.13 24.02
N LEU A 68 -48.65 -2.58 23.98
CA LEU A 68 -48.04 -3.42 25.00
C LEU A 68 -48.02 -2.71 26.38
N ALA A 69 -47.58 -1.45 26.41
CA ALA A 69 -47.51 -0.66 27.67
C ALA A 69 -48.86 -0.38 28.29
N ALA A 70 -49.96 -0.41 27.50
CA ALA A 70 -51.34 -0.18 27.99
C ALA A 70 -51.95 -1.44 28.68
N ARG A 71 -51.26 -2.56 28.64
CA ARG A 71 -51.72 -3.80 29.31
C ARG A 71 -51.66 -3.67 30.83
N VAL A 72 -52.48 -4.50 31.52
CA VAL A 72 -52.57 -4.53 32.96
C VAL A 72 -51.23 -4.96 33.58
N LYS A 73 -50.69 -4.13 34.46
CA LYS A 73 -49.46 -4.41 35.19
C LYS A 73 -49.79 -5.11 36.52
N VAL A 74 -49.16 -6.22 36.81
CA VAL A 74 -49.37 -7.02 38.02
C VAL A 74 -48.02 -7.26 38.70
N SER A 75 -47.92 -6.89 39.96
CA SER A 75 -46.71 -7.05 40.77
C SER A 75 -46.70 -8.42 41.46
N GLY A 76 -45.76 -9.30 41.09
CA GLY A 76 -45.53 -10.57 41.77
C GLY A 76 -46.39 -11.74 41.26
N GLY A 77 -45.78 -12.71 40.65
CA GLY A 77 -46.38 -13.95 40.14
C GLY A 77 -45.54 -14.62 39.04
N GLN A 78 -45.71 -15.89 38.78
CA GLN A 78 -45.10 -16.53 37.63
C GLN A 78 -45.79 -16.02 36.34
N VAL A 79 -44.95 -15.73 35.33
CA VAL A 79 -45.44 -15.36 34.00
C VAL A 79 -45.97 -16.62 33.29
N TYR A 80 -47.08 -16.52 32.62
CA TYR A 80 -47.70 -17.62 31.87
C TYR A 80 -48.20 -17.17 30.50
N VAL A 81 -48.25 -18.12 29.55
CA VAL A 81 -48.72 -17.85 28.18
C VAL A 81 -50.23 -17.73 28.16
N GLY A 82 -50.71 -16.61 27.63
CA GLY A 82 -52.14 -16.33 27.49
C GLY A 82 -52.82 -17.23 26.45
N GLN A 83 -54.13 -17.35 26.55
CA GLN A 83 -54.91 -18.24 25.69
C GLN A 83 -54.86 -17.80 24.22
N ASP A 84 -54.89 -16.51 23.95
CA ASP A 84 -54.89 -15.99 22.58
C ASP A 84 -53.53 -16.16 21.94
N LEU A 85 -52.42 -15.97 22.66
CA LEU A 85 -51.09 -16.29 22.17
C LEU A 85 -50.91 -17.79 21.94
N ASN A 86 -51.35 -18.63 22.84
CA ASN A 86 -51.26 -20.10 22.67
C ASN A 86 -52.02 -20.58 21.43
N LYS A 87 -53.16 -19.98 21.07
CA LYS A 87 -53.86 -20.26 19.81
C LYS A 87 -52.99 -19.91 18.60
N VAL A 88 -52.35 -18.75 18.61
CA VAL A 88 -51.45 -18.33 17.51
C VAL A 88 -50.29 -19.31 17.35
N LEU A 89 -49.63 -19.72 18.42
CA LEU A 89 -48.52 -20.67 18.38
C LEU A 89 -48.93 -22.06 17.83
N ILE A 90 -50.12 -22.54 18.17
CA ILE A 90 -50.65 -23.81 17.64
C ILE A 90 -50.98 -23.67 16.14
N HIS A 91 -51.63 -22.56 15.75
CA HIS A 91 -52.00 -22.36 14.35
C HIS A 91 -50.86 -21.99 13.44
N ALA A 92 -49.73 -21.47 13.97
CA ALA A 92 -48.52 -21.30 13.19
C ALA A 92 -47.97 -22.61 12.61
N GLU A 93 -48.12 -23.74 13.30
CA GLU A 93 -47.81 -25.06 12.75
C GLU A 93 -48.73 -25.43 11.56
N ASP A 94 -50.02 -25.01 11.58
CA ASP A 94 -50.94 -25.23 10.47
C ASP A 94 -50.60 -24.36 9.26
N GLU A 95 -50.17 -23.09 9.46
CA GLU A 95 -49.71 -22.23 8.38
C GLU A 95 -48.47 -22.81 7.73
N ALA A 96 -47.48 -23.30 8.49
CA ALA A 96 -46.27 -23.94 7.95
C ALA A 96 -46.63 -25.16 7.09
N LYS A 97 -47.53 -26.02 7.56
CA LYS A 97 -48.01 -27.18 6.78
C LYS A 97 -48.73 -26.78 5.49
N GLN A 98 -49.54 -25.69 5.50
CA GLN A 98 -50.21 -25.18 4.30
C GLN A 98 -49.22 -24.65 3.26
N MET A 99 -48.10 -24.06 3.70
CA MET A 99 -47.04 -23.60 2.84
C MET A 99 -46.07 -24.69 2.41
N GLY A 100 -46.21 -25.91 2.96
CA GLY A 100 -45.35 -27.06 2.65
C GLY A 100 -43.98 -27.00 3.31
N ASP A 101 -43.86 -26.29 4.44
CA ASP A 101 -42.65 -26.06 5.20
C ASP A 101 -42.50 -27.11 6.32
N GLU A 102 -41.27 -27.51 6.62
CA GLU A 102 -40.93 -28.48 7.66
C GLU A 102 -40.78 -27.82 9.04
N TYR A 103 -40.38 -26.55 9.08
CA TYR A 103 -40.20 -25.78 10.31
C TYR A 103 -41.15 -24.59 10.36
N VAL A 104 -41.51 -24.17 11.59
CA VAL A 104 -42.29 -22.95 11.86
C VAL A 104 -41.35 -21.78 12.01
N SER A 105 -41.32 -20.87 11.03
CA SER A 105 -40.54 -19.65 10.99
C SER A 105 -41.33 -18.40 11.45
N VAL A 106 -40.68 -17.28 11.56
CA VAL A 106 -41.26 -16.00 12.05
C VAL A 106 -42.45 -15.53 11.21
N GLU A 107 -42.40 -15.76 9.87
CA GLU A 107 -43.52 -15.45 8.97
C GLU A 107 -44.78 -16.27 9.27
N HIS A 108 -44.65 -17.53 9.68
CA HIS A 108 -45.81 -18.37 10.08
C HIS A 108 -46.40 -17.86 11.38
N LEU A 109 -45.58 -17.38 12.32
CA LEU A 109 -46.05 -16.74 13.55
C LEU A 109 -46.84 -15.48 13.21
N PHE A 110 -46.32 -14.64 12.30
CA PHE A 110 -47.01 -13.41 11.91
C PHE A 110 -48.28 -13.68 11.10
N LEU A 111 -48.28 -14.67 10.19
CA LEU A 111 -49.53 -15.12 9.49
C LEU A 111 -50.57 -15.61 10.45
N ALA A 112 -50.18 -16.34 11.49
CA ALA A 112 -51.10 -16.81 12.52
C ALA A 112 -51.65 -15.65 13.37
N LEU A 113 -50.85 -14.59 13.64
CA LEU A 113 -51.31 -13.35 14.28
C LEU A 113 -52.34 -12.63 13.40
N LEU A 114 -52.13 -12.57 12.07
CA LEU A 114 -53.08 -11.95 11.13
C LEU A 114 -54.39 -12.73 11.06
N LYS A 115 -54.35 -14.06 11.21
CA LYS A 115 -55.55 -14.93 11.11
C LYS A 115 -56.35 -14.96 12.38
N TYR A 116 -55.72 -14.90 13.55
CA TYR A 116 -56.35 -15.01 14.86
C TYR A 116 -55.99 -13.83 15.76
N PRO A 117 -56.23 -12.57 15.30
CA PRO A 117 -55.82 -11.40 16.04
C PRO A 117 -56.74 -11.15 17.25
N ASN A 118 -56.15 -10.79 18.41
CA ASN A 118 -56.92 -10.25 19.52
C ASN A 118 -57.43 -8.82 19.21
N LYS A 119 -58.07 -8.16 20.16
CA LYS A 119 -58.62 -6.80 19.94
C LYS A 119 -57.53 -5.79 19.56
N ALA A 120 -56.42 -5.77 20.30
CA ALA A 120 -55.30 -4.84 20.05
C ALA A 120 -54.66 -5.08 18.67
N MET A 121 -54.42 -6.34 18.32
CA MET A 121 -53.86 -6.70 17.00
C MET A 121 -54.81 -6.31 15.86
N LYS A 122 -56.13 -6.44 16.04
CA LYS A 122 -57.07 -5.98 15.01
C LYS A 122 -57.01 -4.47 14.78
N GLU A 123 -56.87 -3.70 15.85
CA GLU A 123 -56.76 -2.24 15.78
C GLU A 123 -55.46 -1.86 15.04
N ILE A 124 -54.32 -2.42 15.43
CA ILE A 124 -53.01 -2.17 14.81
C ILE A 124 -53.02 -2.56 13.33
N PHE A 125 -53.39 -3.76 12.98
CA PHE A 125 -53.39 -4.22 11.59
C PHE A 125 -54.37 -3.43 10.70
N LYS A 126 -55.47 -2.97 11.24
CA LYS A 126 -56.41 -2.11 10.51
C LYS A 126 -55.87 -0.71 10.30
N GLU A 127 -55.19 -0.12 11.28
CA GLU A 127 -54.57 1.20 11.18
C GLU A 127 -53.55 1.28 10.07
N TYR A 128 -52.67 0.27 9.95
CA TYR A 128 -51.62 0.22 8.94
C TYR A 128 -52.03 -0.53 7.65
N GLY A 129 -53.25 -0.96 7.53
CA GLY A 129 -53.77 -1.68 6.33
C GLY A 129 -53.04 -2.99 6.04
N ILE A 130 -52.57 -3.69 7.10
CA ILE A 130 -51.88 -4.96 6.98
C ILE A 130 -52.92 -6.08 6.82
N THR A 131 -52.95 -6.68 5.62
CA THR A 131 -53.78 -7.82 5.31
C THR A 131 -52.92 -9.04 5.01
N ARG A 132 -53.53 -10.24 5.11
CA ARG A 132 -52.85 -11.52 4.78
C ARG A 132 -52.32 -11.48 3.35
N ASP A 133 -53.08 -11.00 2.39
CA ASP A 133 -52.69 -10.97 0.96
C ASP A 133 -51.56 -10.01 0.72
N ARG A 134 -51.57 -8.81 1.33
CA ARG A 134 -50.50 -7.83 1.23
C ARG A 134 -49.19 -8.36 1.88
N PHE A 135 -49.31 -9.05 3.00
CA PHE A 135 -48.18 -9.70 3.67
C PHE A 135 -47.60 -10.84 2.83
N LEU A 136 -48.43 -11.73 2.28
CA LEU A 136 -48.00 -12.83 1.40
C LEU A 136 -47.35 -12.28 0.12
N GLN A 137 -47.84 -11.21 -0.46
CA GLN A 137 -47.23 -10.56 -1.59
C GLN A 137 -45.83 -10.01 -1.25
N ALA A 138 -45.67 -9.33 -0.13
CA ALA A 138 -44.34 -8.89 0.36
C ALA A 138 -43.43 -10.10 0.64
N LEU A 139 -43.94 -11.16 1.29
CA LEU A 139 -43.19 -12.37 1.59
C LEU A 139 -42.70 -13.06 0.30
N SER A 140 -43.50 -13.10 -0.74
CA SER A 140 -43.12 -13.72 -2.02
C SER A 140 -41.96 -12.99 -2.70
N THR A 141 -41.82 -11.69 -2.46
CA THR A 141 -40.68 -10.90 -3.01
C THR A 141 -39.37 -11.17 -2.27
N VAL A 142 -39.42 -11.54 -1.00
CA VAL A 142 -38.24 -11.79 -0.16
C VAL A 142 -37.86 -13.26 -0.15
N ARG A 143 -38.85 -14.16 0.00
CA ARG A 143 -38.66 -15.60 0.13
C ARG A 143 -38.68 -16.30 -1.24
N GLY A 144 -39.28 -15.72 -2.27
CA GLY A 144 -39.53 -16.41 -3.54
C GLY A 144 -40.33 -17.72 -3.38
N ASN A 145 -39.87 -18.78 -4.05
CA ASN A 145 -40.46 -20.13 -3.93
C ASN A 145 -39.72 -21.07 -2.97
N GLN A 146 -38.83 -20.52 -2.13
CA GLN A 146 -38.04 -21.34 -1.19
C GLN A 146 -38.91 -21.92 -0.06
N ARG A 147 -38.63 -23.19 0.36
CA ARG A 147 -39.29 -23.84 1.48
C ARG A 147 -38.40 -23.80 2.70
N VAL A 148 -39.02 -23.69 3.87
CA VAL A 148 -38.32 -23.75 5.16
C VAL A 148 -38.04 -25.21 5.51
N VAL A 149 -36.84 -25.67 5.13
CA VAL A 149 -36.37 -27.05 5.34
C VAL A 149 -35.25 -27.15 6.37
N SER A 150 -34.77 -26.02 6.88
CA SER A 150 -33.73 -25.91 7.91
C SER A 150 -34.25 -25.13 9.13
N ASP A 151 -33.53 -25.22 10.23
CA ASP A 151 -33.79 -24.46 11.46
C ASP A 151 -33.35 -22.99 11.41
N ASN A 152 -32.62 -22.57 10.35
CA ASN A 152 -32.18 -21.20 10.11
C ASN A 152 -32.42 -20.74 8.65
N PRO A 153 -33.69 -20.65 8.20
CA PRO A 153 -34.01 -20.31 6.80
C PRO A 153 -33.72 -18.88 6.42
N GLU A 154 -33.69 -17.94 7.40
CA GLU A 154 -33.48 -16.53 7.13
C GLU A 154 -32.05 -16.22 6.68
N ALA A 155 -31.11 -17.15 6.92
CA ALA A 155 -29.77 -17.05 6.36
C ALA A 155 -29.74 -17.13 4.82
N THR A 156 -30.82 -17.71 4.23
CA THR A 156 -30.95 -17.89 2.77
C THR A 156 -31.92 -16.90 2.12
N TYR A 157 -32.56 -16.00 2.87
CA TYR A 157 -33.41 -14.96 2.34
C TYR A 157 -32.61 -13.69 2.00
N ASP A 158 -32.99 -12.99 0.93
CA ASP A 158 -32.28 -11.82 0.41
C ASP A 158 -30.78 -12.07 0.14
N THR A 159 -30.46 -13.29 -0.32
CA THR A 159 -29.07 -13.76 -0.52
C THR A 159 -28.26 -12.86 -1.42
N LEU A 160 -28.87 -12.33 -2.47
CA LEU A 160 -28.16 -11.43 -3.39
C LEU A 160 -27.80 -10.10 -2.73
N GLU A 161 -28.62 -9.54 -1.85
CA GLU A 161 -28.32 -8.31 -1.14
C GLU A 161 -27.32 -8.49 0.01
N LYS A 162 -27.31 -9.71 0.63
CA LYS A 162 -26.40 -10.03 1.73
C LYS A 162 -25.00 -10.40 1.28
N TYR A 163 -24.89 -11.12 0.16
CA TYR A 163 -23.62 -11.75 -0.26
C TYR A 163 -23.05 -11.16 -1.54
N GLY A 164 -23.45 -9.94 -1.89
CA GLY A 164 -22.91 -9.23 -3.02
C GLY A 164 -23.70 -7.98 -3.36
N TYR A 165 -23.43 -7.43 -4.54
CA TYR A 165 -24.10 -6.22 -4.99
C TYR A 165 -24.25 -6.20 -6.51
N ASP A 166 -25.27 -5.46 -6.98
CA ASP A 166 -25.52 -5.25 -8.41
C ASP A 166 -24.67 -4.07 -8.91
N MET A 167 -23.65 -4.37 -9.73
CA MET A 167 -22.77 -3.38 -10.34
C MET A 167 -23.51 -2.45 -11.29
N VAL A 168 -24.57 -2.95 -12.00
CA VAL A 168 -25.36 -2.11 -12.90
C VAL A 168 -26.19 -1.09 -12.10
N ALA A 169 -26.73 -1.50 -10.95
CA ALA A 169 -27.42 -0.58 -10.04
C ALA A 169 -26.45 0.51 -9.53
N ARG A 170 -25.24 0.12 -9.07
CA ARG A 170 -24.19 1.08 -8.66
C ARG A 170 -23.76 2.01 -9.79
N ALA A 171 -23.68 1.51 -11.03
CA ALA A 171 -23.39 2.33 -12.21
C ALA A 171 -24.48 3.37 -12.47
N LYS A 172 -25.76 3.02 -12.31
CA LYS A 172 -26.90 3.95 -12.40
C LYS A 172 -26.82 5.04 -11.32
N GLU A 173 -26.42 4.68 -10.13
CA GLU A 173 -26.21 5.61 -9.00
C GLU A 173 -24.92 6.42 -9.11
N GLN A 174 -24.12 6.21 -10.17
CA GLN A 174 -22.81 6.87 -10.41
C GLN A 174 -21.76 6.63 -9.30
N LYS A 175 -21.89 5.51 -8.60
CA LYS A 175 -20.96 5.11 -7.54
C LYS A 175 -19.71 4.40 -8.06
N LEU A 176 -19.67 4.03 -9.36
CA LEU A 176 -18.50 3.40 -9.98
C LEU A 176 -17.59 4.45 -10.61
N ASP A 177 -16.29 4.19 -10.55
CA ASP A 177 -15.28 5.04 -11.17
C ASP A 177 -15.34 4.99 -12.70
N PRO A 178 -14.97 6.07 -13.42
CA PRO A 178 -14.91 6.05 -14.87
C PRO A 178 -13.82 5.10 -15.35
N VAL A 179 -14.18 4.20 -16.26
CA VAL A 179 -13.24 3.24 -16.83
C VAL A 179 -12.66 3.77 -18.13
N ILE A 180 -11.34 3.84 -18.21
CA ILE A 180 -10.59 4.41 -19.33
C ILE A 180 -9.58 3.39 -19.83
N GLY A 181 -9.42 3.27 -21.16
CA GLY A 181 -8.37 2.47 -21.77
C GLY A 181 -8.59 0.97 -21.74
N ARG A 182 -9.81 0.48 -21.46
CA ARG A 182 -10.16 -0.96 -21.41
C ARG A 182 -11.22 -1.39 -22.44
N ASP A 183 -11.35 -0.64 -23.51
CA ASP A 183 -12.40 -0.85 -24.52
C ASP A 183 -12.29 -2.21 -25.22
N ASP A 184 -11.10 -2.67 -25.53
CA ASP A 184 -10.88 -3.92 -26.25
C ASP A 184 -11.15 -5.14 -25.37
N GLU A 185 -10.75 -5.09 -24.09
CA GLU A 185 -11.05 -6.14 -23.13
C GLU A 185 -12.56 -6.22 -22.87
N ILE A 186 -13.24 -5.09 -22.70
CA ILE A 186 -14.70 -5.05 -22.52
C ILE A 186 -15.41 -5.62 -23.76
N ARG A 187 -15.00 -5.25 -24.98
CA ARG A 187 -15.54 -5.82 -26.21
C ARG A 187 -15.33 -7.33 -26.31
N ASN A 188 -14.15 -7.80 -25.88
CA ASN A 188 -13.86 -9.22 -25.82
C ASN A 188 -14.80 -9.94 -24.84
N VAL A 189 -14.98 -9.41 -23.63
CA VAL A 189 -15.92 -9.93 -22.62
C VAL A 189 -17.33 -10.02 -23.21
N VAL A 190 -17.83 -8.94 -23.81
CA VAL A 190 -19.16 -8.88 -24.47
C VAL A 190 -19.29 -9.95 -25.55
N ARG A 191 -18.25 -10.09 -26.40
CA ARG A 191 -18.22 -11.11 -27.46
C ARG A 191 -18.26 -12.53 -26.89
N ILE A 192 -17.53 -12.80 -25.83
CA ILE A 192 -17.52 -14.12 -25.18
C ILE A 192 -18.86 -14.43 -24.53
N LEU A 193 -19.46 -13.49 -23.78
CA LEU A 193 -20.78 -13.65 -23.17
C LEU A 193 -21.88 -13.95 -24.23
N SER A 194 -21.70 -13.47 -25.46
CA SER A 194 -22.66 -13.70 -26.57
C SER A 194 -22.45 -15.04 -27.30
N ARG A 195 -21.46 -15.87 -26.90
CA ARG A 195 -21.19 -17.16 -27.54
C ARG A 195 -22.17 -18.24 -27.07
N LYS A 196 -22.37 -19.26 -27.90
CA LYS A 196 -23.19 -20.44 -27.55
C LYS A 196 -22.49 -21.38 -26.58
N THR A 197 -21.18 -21.48 -26.64
CA THR A 197 -20.31 -22.33 -25.80
C THR A 197 -19.07 -21.57 -25.41
N LYS A 198 -18.43 -21.93 -24.29
CA LYS A 198 -17.31 -21.17 -23.70
C LYS A 198 -17.66 -19.70 -23.52
N ASN A 199 -18.83 -19.44 -22.99
CA ASN A 199 -19.43 -18.12 -22.86
C ASN A 199 -19.20 -17.46 -21.49
N ASN A 200 -18.26 -18.00 -20.72
CA ASN A 200 -17.85 -17.43 -19.44
C ASN A 200 -16.43 -16.86 -19.60
N PRO A 201 -16.23 -15.56 -19.66
CA PRO A 201 -14.91 -14.95 -19.72
C PRO A 201 -14.19 -15.06 -18.37
N VAL A 202 -12.88 -15.27 -18.41
CA VAL A 202 -12.00 -15.11 -17.24
C VAL A 202 -10.97 -14.05 -17.56
N LEU A 203 -10.96 -13.00 -16.77
CA LEU A 203 -9.99 -11.92 -16.84
C LEU A 203 -8.69 -12.39 -16.16
N ILE A 204 -7.62 -12.43 -16.91
CA ILE A 204 -6.33 -12.92 -16.44
C ILE A 204 -5.32 -11.77 -16.51
N GLY A 205 -4.67 -11.49 -15.42
CA GLY A 205 -3.63 -10.44 -15.35
C GLY A 205 -3.04 -10.33 -13.96
N GLU A 206 -1.97 -9.60 -13.86
CA GLU A 206 -1.29 -9.35 -12.59
C GLU A 206 -2.19 -8.57 -11.60
N PRO A 207 -1.90 -8.62 -10.29
CA PRO A 207 -2.62 -7.81 -9.30
C PRO A 207 -2.50 -6.31 -9.62
N GLY A 208 -3.59 -5.56 -9.49
CA GLY A 208 -3.57 -4.10 -9.67
C GLY A 208 -3.62 -3.60 -11.13
N VAL A 209 -3.67 -4.49 -12.15
CA VAL A 209 -3.78 -4.05 -13.57
C VAL A 209 -5.17 -3.56 -13.96
N GLY A 210 -6.19 -3.68 -13.09
CA GLY A 210 -7.54 -3.20 -13.36
C GLY A 210 -8.50 -4.24 -13.93
N LYS A 211 -8.39 -5.51 -13.54
CA LYS A 211 -9.33 -6.58 -13.93
C LYS A 211 -10.78 -6.24 -13.56
N THR A 212 -11.01 -5.79 -12.33
CA THR A 212 -12.32 -5.40 -11.82
C THR A 212 -12.88 -4.20 -12.58
N ALA A 213 -12.02 -3.23 -12.98
CA ALA A 213 -12.42 -2.08 -13.79
C ALA A 213 -13.02 -2.48 -15.15
N VAL A 214 -12.54 -3.56 -15.78
CA VAL A 214 -13.14 -4.08 -17.03
C VAL A 214 -14.62 -4.46 -16.82
N VAL A 215 -14.94 -5.06 -15.67
CA VAL A 215 -16.30 -5.47 -15.32
C VAL A 215 -17.18 -4.26 -14.97
N GLU A 216 -16.61 -3.28 -14.26
CA GLU A 216 -17.26 -1.99 -14.00
C GLU A 216 -17.57 -1.23 -15.29
N GLY A 217 -16.63 -1.23 -16.23
CA GLY A 217 -16.83 -0.66 -17.57
C GLY A 217 -17.94 -1.35 -18.35
N LEU A 218 -18.07 -2.67 -18.23
CA LEU A 218 -19.18 -3.42 -18.79
C LEU A 218 -20.52 -2.97 -18.16
N ALA A 219 -20.57 -2.84 -16.83
CA ALA A 219 -21.76 -2.35 -16.13
C ALA A 219 -22.18 -0.94 -16.61
N GLN A 220 -21.20 -0.04 -16.78
CA GLN A 220 -21.46 1.31 -17.32
C GLN A 220 -21.98 1.29 -18.77
N ARG A 221 -21.45 0.38 -19.63
CA ARG A 221 -21.96 0.21 -21.00
C ARG A 221 -23.37 -0.37 -21.04
N ILE A 222 -23.71 -1.29 -20.12
CA ILE A 222 -25.08 -1.81 -19.97
C ILE A 222 -26.05 -0.66 -19.66
N VAL A 223 -25.68 0.22 -18.70
CA VAL A 223 -26.50 1.39 -18.34
C VAL A 223 -26.67 2.35 -19.51
N LYS A 224 -25.62 2.58 -20.30
CA LYS A 224 -25.66 3.44 -21.50
C LYS A 224 -26.38 2.79 -22.70
N GLY A 225 -26.68 1.49 -22.60
CA GLY A 225 -27.26 0.73 -23.72
C GLY A 225 -26.28 0.39 -24.85
N ASP A 226 -24.98 0.59 -24.64
CA ASP A 226 -23.90 0.31 -25.59
C ASP A 226 -23.42 -1.15 -25.49
N VAL A 227 -24.39 -2.06 -25.57
CA VAL A 227 -24.19 -3.51 -25.55
C VAL A 227 -25.22 -4.17 -26.47
N PRO A 228 -24.98 -5.42 -26.95
CA PRO A 228 -25.96 -6.18 -27.72
C PRO A 228 -27.29 -6.32 -26.95
N GLU A 229 -28.42 -6.43 -27.73
CA GLU A 229 -29.79 -6.57 -27.17
C GLU A 229 -29.89 -7.62 -26.03
N GLY A 230 -29.20 -8.76 -26.17
CA GLY A 230 -29.22 -9.82 -25.17
C GLY A 230 -28.54 -9.48 -23.82
N LEU A 231 -27.85 -8.33 -23.71
CA LEU A 231 -27.18 -7.87 -22.49
C LEU A 231 -27.78 -6.58 -21.90
N LYS A 232 -28.64 -5.85 -22.60
CA LYS A 232 -29.16 -4.54 -22.20
C LYS A 232 -29.88 -4.52 -20.88
N ASP A 233 -30.66 -5.57 -20.59
CA ASP A 233 -31.49 -5.64 -19.37
C ASP A 233 -30.92 -6.57 -18.30
N LYS A 234 -29.66 -7.04 -18.48
CA LYS A 234 -29.04 -7.94 -17.54
C LYS A 234 -28.48 -7.21 -16.33
N LYS A 235 -28.54 -7.86 -15.19
CA LYS A 235 -27.87 -7.45 -13.96
C LYS A 235 -26.48 -8.08 -13.92
N LEU A 236 -25.53 -7.35 -13.40
CA LEU A 236 -24.17 -7.83 -13.16
C LEU A 236 -23.95 -7.87 -11.67
N PHE A 237 -24.01 -9.08 -11.12
CA PHE A 237 -23.93 -9.30 -9.68
C PHE A 237 -22.51 -9.68 -9.27
N ALA A 238 -21.86 -8.83 -8.47
CA ALA A 238 -20.55 -9.10 -7.89
C ALA A 238 -20.69 -9.85 -6.56
N LEU A 239 -20.11 -11.04 -6.49
CA LEU A 239 -20.13 -11.89 -5.32
C LEU A 239 -19.09 -11.42 -4.29
N ASP A 240 -19.53 -11.22 -3.05
CA ASP A 240 -18.65 -10.90 -1.94
C ASP A 240 -18.27 -12.17 -1.17
N MET A 241 -17.06 -12.66 -1.43
CA MET A 241 -16.52 -13.84 -0.77
C MET A 241 -16.31 -13.64 0.74
N GLY A 242 -15.95 -12.42 1.14
CA GLY A 242 -15.79 -12.08 2.55
C GLY A 242 -17.10 -12.21 3.32
N ALA A 243 -18.19 -11.68 2.77
CA ALA A 243 -19.53 -11.78 3.36
C ALA A 243 -20.05 -13.23 3.43
N LEU A 244 -19.71 -14.06 2.44
CA LEU A 244 -20.09 -15.48 2.44
C LEU A 244 -19.43 -16.27 3.57
N VAL A 245 -18.15 -15.95 3.86
CA VAL A 245 -17.35 -16.66 4.88
C VAL A 245 -17.57 -16.06 6.27
N ALA A 246 -17.86 -14.77 6.38
CA ALA A 246 -18.03 -14.07 7.65
C ALA A 246 -19.12 -14.71 8.51
N GLY A 247 -18.75 -15.09 9.75
CA GLY A 247 -19.69 -15.70 10.70
C GLY A 247 -20.11 -17.14 10.41
N ALA A 248 -19.60 -17.79 9.36
CA ALA A 248 -19.83 -19.21 9.13
C ALA A 248 -18.97 -20.02 10.10
N LYS A 249 -19.62 -20.70 11.05
CA LYS A 249 -18.97 -21.54 12.08
C LYS A 249 -18.57 -22.91 11.52
N TYR A 250 -19.26 -23.40 10.52
CA TYR A 250 -19.10 -24.74 9.94
C TYR A 250 -19.09 -24.65 8.41
N ARG A 251 -18.37 -25.58 7.79
CA ARG A 251 -18.27 -25.71 6.33
C ARG A 251 -19.63 -25.77 5.62
N GLY A 252 -20.61 -26.45 6.18
CA GLY A 252 -21.95 -26.59 5.61
C GLY A 252 -22.69 -25.26 5.45
N GLU A 253 -22.47 -24.29 6.35
CA GLU A 253 -23.12 -22.97 6.30
C GLU A 253 -22.65 -22.15 5.10
N PHE A 254 -21.38 -22.18 4.76
CA PHE A 254 -20.85 -21.51 3.57
C PHE A 254 -21.41 -22.15 2.28
N GLU A 255 -21.42 -23.50 2.20
CA GLU A 255 -21.94 -24.23 1.06
C GLU A 255 -23.44 -23.94 0.86
N GLU A 256 -24.22 -23.86 1.94
CA GLU A 256 -25.65 -23.51 1.90
C GLU A 256 -25.88 -22.08 1.43
N ARG A 257 -25.08 -21.09 1.91
CA ARG A 257 -25.18 -19.69 1.49
C ARG A 257 -24.83 -19.54 0.01
N LEU A 258 -23.72 -20.12 -0.44
CA LEU A 258 -23.31 -20.07 -1.85
C LEU A 258 -24.36 -20.77 -2.72
N LYS A 259 -24.88 -21.92 -2.31
CA LYS A 259 -25.93 -22.61 -3.03
C LYS A 259 -27.19 -21.78 -3.15
N ALA A 260 -27.60 -21.06 -2.08
CA ALA A 260 -28.75 -20.16 -2.12
C ALA A 260 -28.56 -19.03 -3.13
N VAL A 261 -27.37 -18.38 -3.15
CA VAL A 261 -27.03 -17.37 -4.15
C VAL A 261 -27.09 -17.92 -5.57
N LEU A 262 -26.51 -19.11 -5.80
CA LEU A 262 -26.53 -19.75 -7.12
C LEU A 262 -27.94 -20.19 -7.55
N ASP A 263 -28.78 -20.64 -6.65
CA ASP A 263 -30.16 -20.98 -6.92
C ASP A 263 -30.98 -19.74 -7.28
N ASP A 264 -30.79 -18.60 -6.61
CA ASP A 264 -31.42 -17.33 -6.96
C ASP A 264 -30.99 -16.83 -8.34
N ILE A 265 -29.70 -16.94 -8.67
CA ILE A 265 -29.18 -16.58 -10.00
C ILE A 265 -29.78 -17.49 -11.08
N LYS A 266 -29.88 -18.79 -10.82
CA LYS A 266 -30.50 -19.77 -11.73
C LYS A 266 -31.97 -19.47 -11.96
N ASN A 267 -32.71 -19.13 -10.91
CA ASN A 267 -34.13 -18.79 -10.99
C ASN A 267 -34.42 -17.47 -11.71
N SER A 268 -33.40 -16.67 -11.97
CA SER A 268 -33.51 -15.44 -12.75
C SER A 268 -33.57 -15.66 -14.27
N ASP A 269 -33.59 -16.91 -14.73
CA ASP A 269 -33.63 -17.30 -16.17
C ASP A 269 -32.55 -16.57 -17.02
N GLY A 270 -31.34 -16.49 -16.45
CA GLY A 270 -30.19 -15.88 -17.12
C GLY A 270 -30.21 -14.35 -17.18
N GLN A 271 -31.05 -13.68 -16.39
CA GLN A 271 -31.06 -12.22 -16.29
C GLN A 271 -29.88 -11.69 -15.47
N ILE A 272 -29.23 -12.54 -14.67
CA ILE A 272 -28.10 -12.19 -13.81
C ILE A 272 -26.83 -12.82 -14.37
N ILE A 273 -25.79 -12.01 -14.54
CA ILE A 273 -24.42 -12.43 -14.80
C ILE A 273 -23.66 -12.33 -13.49
N LEU A 274 -23.05 -13.44 -13.05
CA LEU A 274 -22.27 -13.52 -11.84
C LEU A 274 -20.84 -13.02 -12.11
N PHE A 275 -20.35 -12.08 -11.33
CA PHE A 275 -18.93 -11.73 -11.30
C PHE A 275 -18.27 -12.29 -10.02
N ILE A 276 -17.18 -13.01 -10.20
CA ILE A 276 -16.37 -13.59 -9.13
C ILE A 276 -14.96 -13.05 -9.27
N ASP A 277 -14.60 -12.17 -8.36
CA ASP A 277 -13.20 -11.76 -8.21
C ASP A 277 -12.44 -12.88 -7.48
N GLU A 278 -11.14 -13.01 -7.77
CA GLU A 278 -10.32 -14.11 -7.26
C GLU A 278 -10.97 -15.50 -7.44
N LEU A 279 -11.38 -15.81 -8.67
CA LEU A 279 -12.09 -17.05 -9.01
C LEU A 279 -11.41 -18.32 -8.46
N HIS A 280 -10.08 -18.31 -8.33
CA HIS A 280 -9.28 -19.40 -7.78
C HIS A 280 -9.65 -19.74 -6.33
N THR A 281 -10.13 -18.79 -5.54
CA THR A 281 -10.54 -19.00 -4.14
C THR A 281 -11.73 -19.97 -4.04
N ILE A 282 -12.63 -19.93 -5.02
CA ILE A 282 -13.79 -20.82 -5.07
C ILE A 282 -13.42 -22.19 -5.64
N VAL A 283 -12.54 -22.21 -6.66
CA VAL A 283 -12.22 -23.43 -7.42
C VAL A 283 -11.08 -24.22 -6.77
N GLY A 284 -10.15 -23.53 -6.09
CA GLY A 284 -8.94 -24.13 -5.53
C GLY A 284 -9.04 -24.63 -4.09
N ALA A 285 -10.07 -24.25 -3.39
CA ALA A 285 -10.24 -24.49 -1.95
C ALA A 285 -10.33 -25.98 -1.51
N GLY A 286 -10.31 -26.94 -2.44
CA GLY A 286 -10.49 -28.37 -2.14
C GLY A 286 -9.21 -29.20 -1.98
N LYS A 287 -8.01 -28.64 -2.11
CA LYS A 287 -6.74 -29.42 -2.12
C LYS A 287 -6.05 -29.55 -0.76
N THR A 288 -6.41 -28.80 0.23
CA THR A 288 -5.93 -28.96 1.60
C THR A 288 -7.00 -29.65 2.46
N ASP A 289 -6.62 -30.59 3.31
CA ASP A 289 -7.51 -31.30 4.23
C ASP A 289 -8.33 -30.29 5.07
N GLY A 290 -9.62 -30.16 4.72
CA GLY A 290 -10.55 -29.24 5.38
C GLY A 290 -10.94 -28.00 4.58
N ALA A 291 -10.39 -27.76 3.38
CA ALA A 291 -10.75 -26.62 2.54
C ALA A 291 -12.04 -26.85 1.72
N MET A 292 -12.77 -25.77 1.43
CA MET A 292 -14.07 -25.76 0.78
C MET A 292 -13.97 -26.02 -0.73
N ASP A 293 -14.66 -27.00 -1.27
CA ASP A 293 -14.74 -27.25 -2.72
C ASP A 293 -16.05 -26.69 -3.30
N ALA A 294 -16.16 -25.37 -3.31
CA ALA A 294 -17.28 -24.67 -3.93
C ALA A 294 -17.29 -24.83 -5.48
N GLY A 295 -16.16 -25.21 -6.06
CA GLY A 295 -16.07 -25.54 -7.47
C GLY A 295 -17.02 -26.67 -7.90
N GLN A 296 -17.32 -27.62 -7.01
CA GLN A 296 -18.26 -28.69 -7.31
C GLN A 296 -19.72 -28.20 -7.44
N LEU A 297 -20.09 -27.11 -6.80
CA LEU A 297 -21.40 -26.48 -6.96
C LEU A 297 -21.52 -25.72 -8.29
N LEU A 298 -20.43 -25.02 -8.70
CA LEU A 298 -20.40 -24.25 -9.93
C LEU A 298 -20.32 -25.12 -11.21
N LYS A 299 -19.50 -26.18 -11.20
CA LYS A 299 -19.26 -27.05 -12.36
C LYS A 299 -20.52 -27.55 -13.05
N PRO A 300 -21.52 -28.13 -12.35
CA PRO A 300 -22.75 -28.61 -12.98
C PRO A 300 -23.56 -27.47 -13.63
N MET A 301 -23.67 -26.32 -13.00
CA MET A 301 -24.44 -25.17 -13.49
C MET A 301 -23.80 -24.53 -14.74
N LEU A 302 -22.45 -24.36 -14.73
CA LEU A 302 -21.68 -23.94 -15.89
C LEU A 302 -21.78 -24.95 -17.04
N ALA A 303 -21.82 -26.26 -16.70
CA ALA A 303 -21.91 -27.32 -17.70
C ALA A 303 -23.28 -27.34 -18.42
N ARG A 304 -24.36 -27.00 -17.74
CA ARG A 304 -25.71 -26.95 -18.30
C ARG A 304 -26.06 -25.60 -18.94
N GLY A 305 -25.18 -24.57 -18.79
CA GLY A 305 -25.45 -23.20 -19.24
C GLY A 305 -26.51 -22.47 -18.37
N GLU A 306 -26.73 -22.96 -17.18
CA GLU A 306 -27.66 -22.37 -16.18
C GLU A 306 -27.08 -21.15 -15.49
N LEU A 307 -25.74 -20.96 -15.58
CA LEU A 307 -24.99 -19.88 -14.98
C LEU A 307 -24.12 -19.18 -16.02
N HIS A 308 -24.20 -17.86 -16.10
CA HIS A 308 -23.26 -17.00 -16.79
C HIS A 308 -22.34 -16.35 -15.78
N CYS A 309 -21.04 -16.52 -15.96
CA CYS A 309 -20.04 -16.08 -14.99
C CYS A 309 -18.89 -15.30 -15.69
N ILE A 310 -18.47 -14.23 -15.07
CA ILE A 310 -17.21 -13.53 -15.35
C ILE A 310 -16.29 -13.82 -14.17
N GLY A 311 -15.12 -14.40 -14.42
CA GLY A 311 -14.10 -14.60 -13.39
C GLY A 311 -12.97 -13.61 -13.54
N ALA A 312 -12.25 -13.32 -12.44
CA ALA A 312 -10.97 -12.62 -12.47
C ALA A 312 -9.96 -13.42 -11.64
N THR A 313 -8.71 -13.52 -12.13
CA THR A 313 -7.64 -14.25 -11.44
C THR A 313 -6.27 -13.86 -12.03
N THR A 314 -5.18 -14.31 -11.42
CA THR A 314 -3.84 -14.17 -12.00
C THR A 314 -3.53 -15.28 -13.01
N LEU A 315 -2.44 -15.15 -13.78
CA LEU A 315 -2.06 -16.16 -14.76
C LEU A 315 -1.64 -17.48 -14.11
N ASP A 316 -0.92 -17.40 -13.01
CA ASP A 316 -0.43 -18.59 -12.29
C ASP A 316 -1.57 -19.36 -11.64
N GLU A 317 -2.52 -18.65 -11.01
CA GLU A 317 -3.73 -19.24 -10.42
C GLU A 317 -4.65 -19.82 -11.50
N TYR A 318 -4.78 -19.17 -12.66
CA TYR A 318 -5.52 -19.70 -13.78
C TYR A 318 -4.96 -21.06 -14.24
N ARG A 319 -3.62 -21.14 -14.41
CA ARG A 319 -2.92 -22.37 -14.80
C ARG A 319 -3.06 -23.47 -13.75
N GLU A 320 -2.99 -23.09 -12.47
CA GLU A 320 -3.03 -24.06 -11.38
C GLU A 320 -4.44 -24.63 -11.12
N TYR A 321 -5.46 -23.77 -11.14
CA TYR A 321 -6.79 -24.16 -10.68
C TYR A 321 -7.81 -24.35 -11.80
N ILE A 322 -7.68 -23.64 -12.92
CA ILE A 322 -8.70 -23.68 -13.99
C ILE A 322 -8.23 -24.50 -15.19
N GLU A 323 -7.03 -24.29 -15.69
CA GLU A 323 -6.50 -24.97 -16.87
C GLU A 323 -6.28 -26.48 -16.62
N LYS A 324 -5.89 -26.87 -15.41
CA LYS A 324 -5.74 -28.28 -15.03
C LYS A 324 -7.06 -29.01 -14.84
N ASP A 325 -8.18 -28.31 -14.74
CA ASP A 325 -9.52 -28.89 -14.61
C ASP A 325 -10.24 -28.89 -15.97
N ALA A 326 -10.29 -30.04 -16.62
CA ALA A 326 -10.88 -30.19 -17.97
C ALA A 326 -12.36 -29.77 -18.05
N ALA A 327 -13.10 -29.77 -16.93
CA ALA A 327 -14.49 -29.33 -16.91
C ALA A 327 -14.61 -27.80 -16.93
N LEU A 328 -13.72 -27.11 -16.26
CA LEU A 328 -13.67 -25.64 -16.21
C LEU A 328 -13.02 -25.07 -17.47
N GLU A 329 -11.89 -25.61 -17.92
CA GLU A 329 -11.18 -25.21 -19.14
C GLU A 329 -12.10 -25.16 -20.37
N ARG A 330 -13.03 -26.12 -20.48
CA ARG A 330 -14.00 -26.17 -21.59
C ARG A 330 -15.13 -25.15 -21.47
N ARG A 331 -15.27 -24.45 -20.35
CA ARG A 331 -16.37 -23.51 -20.07
C ARG A 331 -15.92 -22.08 -19.99
N PHE A 332 -14.72 -21.86 -19.52
CA PHE A 332 -14.11 -20.56 -19.43
C PHE A 332 -13.29 -20.18 -20.66
N GLN A 333 -13.30 -18.91 -21.01
CA GLN A 333 -12.49 -18.35 -22.09
C GLN A 333 -11.60 -17.25 -21.50
N PRO A 334 -10.26 -17.39 -21.58
CA PRO A 334 -9.35 -16.37 -21.07
C PRO A 334 -9.43 -15.07 -21.86
N VAL A 335 -9.34 -13.96 -21.14
CA VAL A 335 -9.17 -12.58 -21.62
C VAL A 335 -7.98 -12.01 -20.86
N MET A 336 -6.90 -11.76 -21.59
CA MET A 336 -5.72 -11.13 -20.98
C MET A 336 -6.01 -9.66 -20.68
N VAL A 337 -5.61 -9.23 -19.51
CA VAL A 337 -5.65 -7.83 -19.05
C VAL A 337 -4.22 -7.46 -18.70
N ASP A 338 -3.54 -6.87 -19.67
CA ASP A 338 -2.15 -6.48 -19.54
C ASP A 338 -2.00 -5.20 -18.71
N GLU A 339 -0.80 -4.98 -18.18
CA GLU A 339 -0.42 -3.73 -17.52
C GLU A 339 -0.57 -2.58 -18.52
N PRO A 340 -1.29 -1.50 -18.21
CA PRO A 340 -1.42 -0.34 -19.08
C PRO A 340 -0.08 0.38 -19.25
N THR A 341 0.08 1.06 -20.37
CA THR A 341 1.26 1.92 -20.59
C THR A 341 1.24 3.12 -19.64
N VAL A 342 2.37 3.81 -19.53
CA VAL A 342 2.46 5.07 -18.75
C VAL A 342 1.48 6.10 -19.29
N GLU A 343 1.32 6.20 -20.61
CA GLU A 343 0.42 7.13 -21.28
C GLU A 343 -1.06 6.82 -20.98
N ASP A 344 -1.43 5.54 -21.02
CA ASP A 344 -2.77 5.09 -20.63
C ASP A 344 -3.02 5.35 -19.13
N THR A 345 -2.03 5.13 -18.30
CA THR A 345 -2.11 5.39 -16.86
C THR A 345 -2.33 6.87 -16.57
N ILE A 346 -1.63 7.78 -17.27
CA ILE A 346 -1.86 9.24 -17.16
C ILE A 346 -3.31 9.57 -17.52
N SER A 347 -3.84 8.95 -18.57
CA SER A 347 -5.23 9.15 -18.99
C SER A 347 -6.21 8.65 -17.93
N ILE A 348 -5.93 7.50 -17.31
CA ILE A 348 -6.74 6.94 -16.21
C ILE A 348 -6.72 7.90 -15.00
N LEU A 349 -5.52 8.35 -14.59
CA LEU A 349 -5.39 9.29 -13.47
C LEU A 349 -6.13 10.62 -13.71
N ARG A 350 -6.07 11.16 -14.95
CA ARG A 350 -6.85 12.35 -15.32
C ARG A 350 -8.35 12.13 -15.20
N GLY A 351 -8.84 10.94 -15.53
CA GLY A 351 -10.25 10.59 -15.38
C GLY A 351 -10.71 10.41 -13.94
N LEU A 352 -9.79 10.00 -13.05
CA LEU A 352 -10.06 9.82 -11.62
C LEU A 352 -9.87 11.12 -10.81
N LYS A 353 -9.14 12.09 -11.35
CA LYS A 353 -8.71 13.33 -10.69
C LYS A 353 -9.83 14.01 -9.91
N GLU A 354 -10.96 14.34 -10.56
CA GLU A 354 -12.05 15.08 -9.92
C GLU A 354 -12.61 14.36 -8.68
N ARG A 355 -12.68 13.03 -8.71
CA ARG A 355 -13.16 12.24 -7.56
C ARG A 355 -12.22 12.30 -6.38
N TYR A 356 -10.91 12.18 -6.63
CA TYR A 356 -9.90 12.29 -5.57
C TYR A 356 -9.82 13.70 -5.00
N GLU A 357 -9.92 14.73 -5.87
CA GLU A 357 -9.99 16.13 -5.42
C GLU A 357 -11.19 16.39 -4.50
N VAL A 358 -12.37 15.85 -4.84
CA VAL A 358 -13.57 15.98 -4.01
C VAL A 358 -13.46 15.18 -2.71
N PHE A 359 -13.00 13.93 -2.78
CA PHE A 359 -12.91 13.06 -1.60
C PHE A 359 -11.92 13.59 -0.55
N HIS A 360 -10.77 14.09 -0.98
CA HIS A 360 -9.74 14.62 -0.10
C HIS A 360 -9.87 16.12 0.17
N GLY A 361 -10.61 16.86 -0.65
CA GLY A 361 -10.73 18.31 -0.54
C GLY A 361 -9.46 19.07 -0.93
N VAL A 362 -8.63 18.49 -1.81
CA VAL A 362 -7.36 19.04 -2.27
C VAL A 362 -7.37 19.21 -3.79
N LYS A 363 -6.47 19.98 -4.35
CA LYS A 363 -6.31 20.15 -5.80
C LYS A 363 -5.10 19.37 -6.29
N ILE A 364 -5.25 18.64 -7.40
CA ILE A 364 -4.20 17.83 -7.99
C ILE A 364 -3.70 18.51 -9.27
N THR A 365 -2.41 18.79 -9.38
CA THR A 365 -1.84 19.34 -10.61
C THR A 365 -1.69 18.26 -11.67
N ASP A 366 -1.74 18.62 -12.96
CA ASP A 366 -1.50 17.66 -14.04
C ASP A 366 -0.07 17.12 -14.01
N SER A 367 0.90 17.93 -13.60
CA SER A 367 2.29 17.52 -13.40
C SER A 367 2.43 16.43 -12.33
N ALA A 368 1.62 16.48 -11.25
CA ALA A 368 1.59 15.42 -10.24
C ALA A 368 1.10 14.08 -10.81
N LEU A 369 0.05 14.10 -11.65
CA LEU A 369 -0.47 12.88 -12.29
C LEU A 369 0.55 12.27 -13.25
N VAL A 370 1.20 13.10 -14.05
CA VAL A 370 2.28 12.66 -14.95
C VAL A 370 3.44 12.08 -14.15
N SER A 371 3.87 12.79 -13.10
CA SER A 371 4.94 12.32 -12.21
C SER A 371 4.57 11.02 -11.49
N ALA A 372 3.33 10.86 -11.01
CA ALA A 372 2.87 9.63 -10.38
C ALA A 372 2.98 8.42 -11.32
N ALA A 373 2.54 8.55 -12.57
CA ALA A 373 2.64 7.48 -13.56
C ALA A 373 4.10 7.16 -13.96
N VAL A 374 4.89 8.20 -14.25
CA VAL A 374 6.29 8.02 -14.70
C VAL A 374 7.18 7.50 -13.59
N LEU A 375 7.11 8.12 -12.40
CA LEU A 375 7.98 7.77 -11.30
C LEU A 375 7.58 6.41 -10.66
N SER A 376 6.29 6.09 -10.56
CA SER A 376 5.87 4.76 -10.08
C SER A 376 6.32 3.65 -11.02
N ASN A 377 6.21 3.86 -12.34
CA ASN A 377 6.69 2.90 -13.32
C ASN A 377 8.21 2.67 -13.23
N ARG A 378 8.95 3.74 -12.96
CA ARG A 378 10.41 3.71 -12.89
C ARG A 378 10.92 3.15 -11.56
N TYR A 379 10.29 3.51 -10.45
CA TYR A 379 10.86 3.31 -9.11
C TYR A 379 10.16 2.22 -8.29
N ILE A 380 8.95 1.82 -8.65
CA ILE A 380 8.20 0.76 -7.96
C ILE A 380 8.09 -0.44 -8.90
N SER A 381 8.94 -1.44 -8.69
CA SER A 381 9.04 -2.63 -9.56
C SER A 381 8.25 -3.84 -9.08
N ASP A 382 7.79 -3.83 -7.83
CA ASP A 382 7.07 -4.94 -7.20
C ASP A 382 5.54 -4.84 -7.31
N ARG A 383 5.03 -3.77 -7.94
CA ARG A 383 3.62 -3.50 -8.18
C ARG A 383 3.40 -3.04 -9.63
N PHE A 384 2.16 -3.16 -10.11
CA PHE A 384 1.80 -2.88 -11.50
C PHE A 384 0.99 -1.60 -11.65
N LEU A 385 1.09 -0.97 -12.83
CA LEU A 385 0.20 0.12 -13.22
C LEU A 385 -1.22 -0.43 -13.52
N PRO A 386 -2.29 0.38 -13.32
CA PRO A 386 -2.29 1.76 -12.82
C PRO A 386 -2.28 1.86 -11.28
N ASP A 387 -2.46 0.76 -10.56
CA ASP A 387 -2.70 0.69 -9.12
C ASP A 387 -1.62 1.45 -8.31
N LYS A 388 -0.33 1.17 -8.57
CA LYS A 388 0.77 1.87 -7.90
C LYS A 388 0.79 3.38 -8.12
N ALA A 389 0.32 3.86 -9.26
CA ALA A 389 0.23 5.29 -9.55
C ALA A 389 -0.99 5.93 -8.89
N ILE A 390 -2.12 5.21 -8.84
CA ILE A 390 -3.34 5.63 -8.14
C ILE A 390 -3.06 5.77 -6.65
N ASP A 391 -2.44 4.78 -6.03
CA ASP A 391 -2.08 4.80 -4.61
C ASP A 391 -1.15 5.96 -4.25
N LEU A 392 -0.19 6.30 -5.15
CA LEU A 392 0.67 7.46 -4.93
C LEU A 392 -0.13 8.77 -4.90
N VAL A 393 -1.08 8.92 -5.82
CA VAL A 393 -1.94 10.11 -5.86
C VAL A 393 -2.84 10.16 -4.62
N ASP A 394 -3.41 9.02 -4.23
CA ASP A 394 -4.27 8.93 -3.04
C ASP A 394 -3.51 9.29 -1.76
N GLU A 395 -2.31 8.71 -1.57
CA GLU A 395 -1.48 9.02 -0.40
C GLU A 395 -0.99 10.48 -0.42
N ALA A 396 -0.68 11.05 -1.60
CA ALA A 396 -0.32 12.46 -1.72
C ALA A 396 -1.48 13.38 -1.33
N CYS A 397 -2.69 13.06 -1.76
CA CYS A 397 -3.89 13.80 -1.37
C CYS A 397 -4.15 13.68 0.14
N ALA A 398 -4.01 12.47 0.69
CA ALA A 398 -4.16 12.23 2.14
C ALA A 398 -3.09 12.97 2.96
N LEU A 399 -1.84 13.04 2.47
CA LEU A 399 -0.76 13.78 3.11
C LEU A 399 -1.11 15.27 3.20
N ILE A 400 -1.46 15.89 2.08
CA ILE A 400 -1.84 17.32 2.02
C ILE A 400 -3.06 17.59 2.89
N LYS A 401 -4.09 16.74 2.84
CA LYS A 401 -5.27 16.86 3.71
C LYS A 401 -4.87 16.84 5.19
N THR A 402 -3.98 15.92 5.57
CA THR A 402 -3.49 15.83 6.95
C THR A 402 -2.69 17.07 7.33
N GLU A 403 -1.88 17.62 6.43
CA GLU A 403 -1.15 18.88 6.64
C GLU A 403 -2.08 20.08 6.74
N LEU A 404 -3.19 20.10 5.99
CA LEU A 404 -4.24 21.13 6.09
C LEU A 404 -4.99 21.05 7.43
N ASP A 405 -5.27 19.85 7.90
CA ASP A 405 -6.05 19.62 9.14
C ASP A 405 -5.19 19.72 10.40
N SER A 406 -3.89 19.46 10.30
CA SER A 406 -2.94 19.48 11.39
C SER A 406 -2.06 20.75 11.37
N MET A 407 -1.37 20.99 12.48
CA MET A 407 -0.40 22.09 12.57
C MET A 407 0.80 21.80 11.65
N PRO A 408 1.24 22.76 10.79
CA PRO A 408 2.43 22.59 9.95
C PRO A 408 3.67 22.22 10.78
N THR A 409 4.57 21.47 10.18
CA THR A 409 5.78 20.95 10.84
C THR A 409 6.61 22.06 11.49
N GLU A 410 6.77 23.19 10.81
CA GLU A 410 7.49 24.35 11.36
C GLU A 410 6.85 24.92 12.64
N LEU A 411 5.52 24.98 12.67
CA LEU A 411 4.76 25.44 13.84
C LEU A 411 4.82 24.40 14.98
N ASP A 412 4.77 23.11 14.67
CA ASP A 412 4.87 22.05 15.66
C ASP A 412 6.27 22.01 16.29
N GLU A 413 7.33 22.20 15.52
CA GLU A 413 8.70 22.33 16.03
C GLU A 413 8.87 23.54 16.94
N LEU A 414 8.35 24.70 16.55
CA LEU A 414 8.34 25.89 17.40
C LEU A 414 7.56 25.65 18.70
N ASN A 415 6.40 25.00 18.61
CA ASN A 415 5.58 24.66 19.76
C ASN A 415 6.29 23.70 20.72
N ARG A 416 6.96 22.68 20.20
CA ARG A 416 7.77 21.75 20.99
C ARG A 416 8.94 22.45 21.66
N ARG A 417 9.61 23.36 20.95
CA ARG A 417 10.70 24.15 21.52
C ARG A 417 10.22 25.07 22.65
N VAL A 418 9.08 25.75 22.43
CA VAL A 418 8.43 26.56 23.47
C VAL A 418 8.09 25.72 24.69
N MET A 419 7.45 24.55 24.52
CA MET A 419 7.15 23.63 25.63
C MET A 419 8.40 23.17 26.38
N GLN A 420 9.48 22.84 25.64
CA GLN A 420 10.74 22.42 26.24
C GLN A 420 11.34 23.51 27.12
N LEU A 421 11.36 24.76 26.63
CA LEU A 421 11.85 25.91 27.39
C LEU A 421 10.92 26.25 28.56
N GLU A 422 9.62 26.06 28.45
CA GLU A 422 8.67 26.25 29.58
C GLU A 422 8.90 25.24 30.71
N ILE A 423 9.25 24.00 30.37
CA ILE A 423 9.63 22.96 31.35
C ILE A 423 10.93 23.36 32.04
N GLU A 424 11.94 23.80 31.28
CA GLU A 424 13.22 24.29 31.79
C GLU A 424 13.01 25.53 32.69
N GLU A 425 12.21 26.47 32.25
CA GLU A 425 11.83 27.67 33.04
C GLU A 425 11.23 27.27 34.40
N THR A 426 10.32 26.31 34.38
CA THR A 426 9.66 25.85 35.61
C THR A 426 10.63 25.13 36.55
N ALA A 427 11.63 24.46 36.04
CA ALA A 427 12.69 23.85 36.83
C ALA A 427 13.62 24.91 37.43
N LEU A 428 14.12 25.84 36.60
CA LEU A 428 15.05 26.89 37.04
C LEU A 428 14.43 27.89 38.03
N LYS A 429 13.13 28.13 37.95
CA LYS A 429 12.42 28.95 38.96
C LYS A 429 12.47 28.38 40.39
N LYS A 430 12.79 27.12 40.57
CA LYS A 430 12.92 26.46 41.88
C LYS A 430 14.34 26.53 42.43
N GLU A 431 15.31 26.88 41.60
CA GLU A 431 16.71 26.99 41.96
C GLU A 431 17.02 28.43 42.42
N THR A 432 17.95 28.59 43.36
CA THR A 432 18.29 29.89 43.98
C THR A 432 19.74 30.31 43.76
N ASP A 433 20.52 29.50 43.07
CA ASP A 433 21.90 29.78 42.76
C ASP A 433 22.04 30.81 41.64
N ARG A 434 23.16 31.52 41.63
CA ARG A 434 23.39 32.64 40.72
C ARG A 434 23.40 32.24 39.26
N LEU A 435 23.99 31.08 38.91
CA LEU A 435 24.08 30.57 37.53
C LEU A 435 22.68 30.23 37.00
N SER A 436 21.84 29.58 37.78
CA SER A 436 20.46 29.24 37.43
C SER A 436 19.61 30.52 37.22
N GLN A 437 19.86 31.57 37.99
CA GLN A 437 19.16 32.86 37.79
C GLN A 437 19.62 33.59 36.50
N GLU A 438 20.91 33.59 36.19
CA GLU A 438 21.43 34.15 34.93
C GLU A 438 20.83 33.37 33.74
N ARG A 439 20.86 32.04 33.75
CA ARG A 439 20.24 31.18 32.74
C ARG A 439 18.73 31.39 32.62
N LEU A 440 18.03 31.58 33.73
CA LEU A 440 16.59 31.87 33.76
C LEU A 440 16.26 33.18 33.02
N ALA A 441 17.07 34.22 33.19
CA ALA A 441 16.85 35.51 32.53
C ALA A 441 17.05 35.39 31.00
N ASP A 442 18.08 34.71 30.56
CA ASP A 442 18.33 34.47 29.13
C ASP A 442 17.24 33.58 28.49
N LEU A 443 16.84 32.54 29.20
CA LEU A 443 15.79 31.63 28.77
C LEU A 443 14.44 32.32 28.66
N GLN A 444 14.10 33.22 29.59
CA GLN A 444 12.87 34.01 29.52
C GLN A 444 12.82 34.94 28.32
N LYS A 445 13.98 35.50 27.94
CA LYS A 445 14.08 36.31 26.71
C LYS A 445 13.88 35.47 25.47
N GLU A 446 14.59 34.32 25.33
CA GLU A 446 14.45 33.37 24.24
C GLU A 446 13.00 32.89 24.12
N LEU A 447 12.38 32.54 25.23
CA LEU A 447 11.00 32.06 25.30
C LEU A 447 9.99 33.14 24.88
N ALA A 448 10.22 34.41 25.23
CA ALA A 448 9.35 35.51 24.80
C ALA A 448 9.43 35.73 23.28
N GLU A 449 10.63 35.71 22.70
CA GLU A 449 10.84 35.83 21.25
C GLU A 449 10.21 34.67 20.47
N LEU A 450 10.39 33.43 20.96
CA LEU A 450 9.82 32.23 20.32
C LEU A 450 8.29 32.20 20.42
N ARG A 451 7.71 32.62 21.57
CA ARG A 451 6.25 32.73 21.73
C ARG A 451 5.64 33.77 20.79
N ASP A 452 6.28 34.91 20.63
CA ASP A 452 5.81 35.95 19.70
C ASP A 452 5.84 35.45 18.25
N THR A 453 6.93 34.80 17.86
CA THR A 453 7.07 34.17 16.55
C THR A 453 6.03 33.07 16.33
N PHE A 454 5.83 32.20 17.31
CA PHE A 454 4.82 31.13 17.27
C PHE A 454 3.40 31.69 17.15
N ASN A 455 3.04 32.68 17.94
CA ASN A 455 1.72 33.29 17.92
C ASN A 455 1.44 34.00 16.59
N THR A 456 2.43 34.69 16.04
CA THR A 456 2.32 35.37 14.74
C THR A 456 2.11 34.37 13.62
N LYS A 457 2.95 33.33 13.53
CA LYS A 457 2.82 32.26 12.53
C LYS A 457 1.51 31.45 12.71
N LYS A 458 1.09 31.22 13.94
CA LYS A 458 -0.17 30.51 14.23
C LYS A 458 -1.37 31.32 13.76
N ALA A 459 -1.42 32.62 14.03
CA ALA A 459 -2.49 33.47 13.53
C ALA A 459 -2.53 33.55 12.01
N GLN A 460 -1.36 33.56 11.37
CA GLN A 460 -1.24 33.50 9.91
C GLN A 460 -1.81 32.18 9.38
N TRP A 461 -1.39 31.05 9.93
CA TRP A 461 -1.87 29.71 9.56
C TRP A 461 -3.39 29.57 9.75
N GLU A 462 -3.96 30.03 10.87
CA GLU A 462 -5.42 29.98 11.09
C GLU A 462 -6.19 30.81 10.06
N ASN A 463 -5.65 31.93 9.61
CA ASN A 463 -6.26 32.74 8.57
C ASN A 463 -6.16 32.08 7.18
N GLU A 464 -5.00 31.51 6.84
CA GLU A 464 -4.80 30.76 5.61
C GLU A 464 -5.73 29.55 5.56
N LYS A 465 -5.82 28.76 6.64
CA LYS A 465 -6.73 27.61 6.78
C LYS A 465 -8.20 27.98 6.54
N LYS A 466 -8.69 29.06 7.14
CA LYS A 466 -10.08 29.53 6.95
C LYS A 466 -10.37 29.89 5.49
N SER A 467 -9.42 30.44 4.77
CA SER A 467 -9.59 30.76 3.35
C SER A 467 -9.70 29.49 2.51
N VAL A 468 -8.86 28.49 2.77
CA VAL A 468 -8.89 27.17 2.08
C VAL A 468 -10.18 26.41 2.39
N GLU A 469 -10.65 26.41 3.65
CA GLU A 469 -11.91 25.75 4.04
C GLU A 469 -13.14 26.33 3.30
N LYS A 470 -13.14 27.62 2.99
CA LYS A 470 -14.23 28.24 2.21
C LYS A 470 -14.25 27.74 0.76
N VAL A 471 -13.06 27.69 0.13
CA VAL A 471 -12.92 27.17 -1.24
C VAL A 471 -13.36 25.71 -1.31
N GLN A 472 -12.97 24.89 -0.34
CA GLN A 472 -13.36 23.49 -0.26
C GLN A 472 -14.88 23.32 -0.16
N LYS A 473 -15.56 24.05 0.72
CA LYS A 473 -17.03 24.01 0.87
C LYS A 473 -17.74 24.38 -0.44
N LEU A 474 -17.25 25.39 -1.15
CA LEU A 474 -17.83 25.78 -2.43
C LEU A 474 -17.66 24.67 -3.50
N ARG A 475 -16.53 23.96 -3.50
CA ARG A 475 -16.30 22.81 -4.41
C ARG A 475 -17.27 21.67 -4.10
N GLU A 476 -17.46 21.32 -2.81
CA GLU A 476 -18.41 20.31 -2.37
C GLU A 476 -19.86 20.65 -2.78
N GLU A 477 -20.24 21.93 -2.62
CA GLU A 477 -21.57 22.42 -3.03
C GLU A 477 -21.75 22.33 -4.56
N ILE A 478 -20.73 22.69 -5.34
CA ILE A 478 -20.76 22.58 -6.81
C ILE A 478 -20.93 21.13 -7.25
N GLU A 479 -20.19 20.20 -6.62
CA GLU A 479 -20.29 18.76 -6.92
C GLU A 479 -21.70 18.22 -6.60
N THR A 480 -22.23 18.60 -5.45
CA THR A 480 -23.59 18.23 -5.05
C THR A 480 -24.60 18.72 -6.08
N VAL A 481 -24.50 19.97 -6.52
CA VAL A 481 -25.39 20.53 -7.53
C VAL A 481 -25.21 19.84 -8.90
N LYS A 482 -24.00 19.52 -9.31
CA LYS A 482 -23.74 18.75 -10.55
C LYS A 482 -24.38 17.36 -10.50
N ASN A 483 -24.31 16.69 -9.35
CA ASN A 483 -24.95 15.38 -9.18
C ASN A 483 -26.49 15.50 -9.16
N GLU A 484 -27.04 16.55 -8.53
CA GLU A 484 -28.47 16.84 -8.57
C GLU A 484 -28.96 17.10 -10.02
N ILE A 485 -28.20 17.85 -10.83
CA ILE A 485 -28.49 18.08 -12.24
C ILE A 485 -28.53 16.75 -13.00
N LYS A 486 -27.53 15.90 -12.85
CA LYS A 486 -27.48 14.58 -13.51
C LYS A 486 -28.65 13.70 -13.10
N THR A 487 -29.00 13.68 -11.81
CA THR A 487 -30.15 12.91 -11.30
C THR A 487 -31.47 13.44 -11.83
N ALA A 488 -31.64 14.77 -11.89
CA ALA A 488 -32.84 15.40 -12.48
C ALA A 488 -32.97 15.09 -13.97
N GLN A 489 -31.87 15.11 -14.74
CA GLN A 489 -31.84 14.72 -16.15
C GLN A 489 -32.23 13.26 -16.37
N GLN A 490 -31.73 12.35 -15.53
CA GLN A 490 -32.07 10.92 -15.58
C GLN A 490 -33.55 10.66 -15.28
N ASN A 491 -34.13 11.45 -14.37
CA ASN A 491 -35.53 11.36 -14.00
C ASN A 491 -36.46 12.15 -14.93
N TYR A 492 -35.92 12.72 -16.03
CA TYR A 492 -36.64 13.59 -16.98
C TYR A 492 -37.28 14.85 -16.37
N ASP A 493 -36.78 15.30 -15.20
CA ASP A 493 -37.15 16.56 -14.57
C ASP A 493 -36.30 17.70 -15.17
N LEU A 494 -36.66 18.09 -16.38
CA LEU A 494 -35.91 19.09 -17.16
C LEU A 494 -36.02 20.48 -16.55
N GLU A 495 -37.10 20.79 -15.83
CA GLU A 495 -37.31 22.11 -15.22
C GLU A 495 -36.32 22.31 -14.05
N LYS A 496 -36.24 21.35 -13.18
CA LYS A 496 -35.26 21.35 -12.05
C LYS A 496 -33.84 21.30 -12.55
N ALA A 497 -33.55 20.48 -13.57
CA ALA A 497 -32.23 20.43 -14.19
C ALA A 497 -31.80 21.78 -14.78
N ALA A 498 -32.71 22.49 -15.47
CA ALA A 498 -32.44 23.81 -16.05
C ALA A 498 -32.22 24.88 -14.95
N GLU A 499 -33.06 24.89 -13.90
CA GLU A 499 -32.89 25.81 -12.76
C GLU A 499 -31.53 25.67 -12.10
N LEU A 500 -31.11 24.44 -11.83
CA LEU A 500 -29.80 24.16 -11.21
C LEU A 500 -28.64 24.49 -12.16
N GLN A 501 -28.74 24.12 -13.43
CA GLN A 501 -27.67 24.26 -14.43
C GLN A 501 -27.45 25.72 -14.86
N TYR A 502 -28.50 26.51 -15.01
CA TYR A 502 -28.42 27.90 -15.50
C TYR A 502 -28.59 28.95 -14.40
N GLY A 503 -29.08 28.55 -13.21
CA GLY A 503 -29.27 29.45 -12.07
C GLY A 503 -28.19 29.25 -10.98
N LYS A 504 -28.22 28.11 -10.28
CA LYS A 504 -27.41 27.90 -9.07
C LYS A 504 -25.94 27.60 -9.40
N LEU A 505 -25.65 26.72 -10.37
CA LEU A 505 -24.29 26.31 -10.72
C LEU A 505 -23.39 27.48 -11.14
N PRO A 506 -23.79 28.39 -12.08
CA PRO A 506 -22.95 29.52 -12.47
C PRO A 506 -22.68 30.52 -11.33
N GLN A 507 -23.62 30.65 -10.38
CA GLN A 507 -23.42 31.50 -9.22
C GLN A 507 -22.33 30.94 -8.29
N LEU A 508 -22.37 29.64 -8.01
CA LEU A 508 -21.36 28.97 -7.20
C LEU A 508 -19.98 28.95 -7.89
N GLU A 509 -19.93 28.71 -9.20
CA GLU A 509 -18.68 28.74 -9.98
C GLU A 509 -18.05 30.14 -9.96
N LYS A 510 -18.86 31.21 -10.08
CA LYS A 510 -18.34 32.57 -9.95
C LYS A 510 -17.86 32.92 -8.54
N GLN A 511 -18.54 32.42 -7.51
CA GLN A 511 -18.08 32.58 -6.12
C GLN A 511 -16.77 31.84 -5.90
N LEU A 512 -16.64 30.61 -6.42
CA LEU A 512 -15.42 29.82 -6.35
C LEU A 512 -14.25 30.56 -7.04
N GLU A 513 -14.47 31.08 -8.27
CA GLU A 513 -13.46 31.83 -9.01
C GLU A 513 -12.97 33.06 -8.23
N THR A 514 -13.88 33.78 -7.60
CA THR A 514 -13.53 34.96 -6.79
C THR A 514 -12.71 34.60 -5.55
N GLU A 515 -13.11 33.55 -4.82
CA GLU A 515 -12.37 33.08 -3.63
C GLU A 515 -11.00 32.44 -4.03
N GLU A 516 -10.93 31.72 -5.14
CA GLU A 516 -9.66 31.18 -5.69
C GLU A 516 -8.69 32.28 -6.13
N GLU A 517 -9.19 33.38 -6.71
CA GLU A 517 -8.36 34.56 -7.05
C GLU A 517 -7.86 35.27 -5.78
N GLU A 518 -8.70 35.40 -4.73
CA GLU A 518 -8.29 35.96 -3.45
C GLU A 518 -7.21 35.10 -2.77
N VAL A 519 -7.34 33.76 -2.82
CA VAL A 519 -6.37 32.81 -2.29
C VAL A 519 -5.07 32.88 -3.07
N LYS A 520 -5.11 32.95 -4.42
CA LYS A 520 -3.92 33.11 -5.28
C LYS A 520 -3.15 34.40 -5.04
N ASN A 521 -3.86 35.50 -4.74
CA ASN A 521 -3.24 36.81 -4.50
C ASN A 521 -2.68 36.95 -3.06
N ARG A 522 -3.01 36.03 -2.18
CA ARG A 522 -2.38 35.91 -0.85
C ARG A 522 -1.22 34.93 -0.96
N ASP A 523 -0.04 35.36 -0.57
CA ASP A 523 1.14 34.50 -0.49
C ASP A 523 0.90 33.47 0.64
N LEU A 524 0.36 32.30 0.29
CA LEU A 524 0.16 31.20 1.21
C LEU A 524 1.52 30.55 1.46
N SER A 525 2.14 30.87 2.59
CA SER A 525 3.47 30.36 2.94
C SER A 525 3.45 29.12 3.86
N LEU A 526 2.34 28.89 4.56
CA LEU A 526 2.20 27.84 5.59
C LEU A 526 1.21 26.72 5.21
N VAL A 527 0.34 26.98 4.21
CA VAL A 527 -0.71 26.01 3.81
C VAL A 527 -0.57 25.73 2.32
N HIS A 528 -0.23 24.48 1.98
CA HIS A 528 -0.21 23.99 0.60
C HIS A 528 -1.51 23.26 0.30
N GLU A 529 -2.29 23.77 -0.65
CA GLU A 529 -3.58 23.18 -1.08
C GLU A 529 -3.42 22.20 -2.24
N ASN A 530 -2.32 22.31 -2.97
CA ASN A 530 -2.12 21.60 -4.22
C ASN A 530 -1.18 20.42 -4.03
N VAL A 531 -1.59 19.26 -4.55
CA VAL A 531 -0.69 18.12 -4.76
C VAL A 531 0.13 18.41 -6.02
N SER A 532 1.44 18.55 -5.87
CA SER A 532 2.41 18.77 -6.94
C SER A 532 3.31 17.55 -7.15
N GLU A 533 4.24 17.64 -8.09
CA GLU A 533 5.22 16.58 -8.31
C GLU A 533 6.17 16.38 -7.11
N GLU A 534 6.34 17.40 -6.25
CA GLU A 534 7.18 17.31 -5.06
C GLU A 534 6.60 16.37 -4.01
N GLU A 535 5.27 16.41 -3.78
CA GLU A 535 4.59 15.51 -2.86
C GLU A 535 4.65 14.07 -3.37
N ILE A 536 4.44 13.85 -4.66
CA ILE A 536 4.59 12.53 -5.29
C ILE A 536 6.02 12.02 -5.10
N ALA A 537 7.02 12.85 -5.37
CA ALA A 537 8.41 12.50 -5.20
C ALA A 537 8.76 12.19 -3.73
N ARG A 538 8.21 12.94 -2.77
CA ARG A 538 8.38 12.71 -1.33
C ARG A 538 7.83 11.36 -0.87
N ILE A 539 6.66 10.96 -1.40
CA ILE A 539 6.07 9.65 -1.06
C ILE A 539 6.88 8.51 -1.66
N ILE A 540 7.26 8.62 -2.93
CA ILE A 540 8.13 7.63 -3.56
C ILE A 540 9.44 7.47 -2.79
N SER A 541 10.04 8.58 -2.35
CA SER A 541 11.23 8.55 -1.49
C SER A 541 11.00 7.76 -0.20
N ARG A 542 9.82 7.92 0.42
CA ARG A 542 9.45 7.20 1.64
C ARG A 542 9.27 5.70 1.38
N TRP A 543 8.60 5.33 0.28
CA TRP A 543 8.31 3.93 -0.05
C TRP A 543 9.55 3.17 -0.50
N THR A 544 10.40 3.81 -1.30
CA THR A 544 11.56 3.17 -1.94
C THR A 544 12.87 3.40 -1.20
N GLY A 545 12.89 4.36 -0.26
CA GLY A 545 14.11 4.81 0.39
C GLY A 545 15.03 5.65 -0.52
N ILE A 546 14.55 6.08 -1.69
CA ILE A 546 15.32 6.84 -2.68
C ILE A 546 14.96 8.31 -2.52
N PRO A 547 15.93 9.21 -2.43
CA PRO A 547 15.67 10.64 -2.36
C PRO A 547 15.23 11.21 -3.72
N VAL A 548 14.00 10.92 -4.11
CA VAL A 548 13.42 11.36 -5.40
C VAL A 548 13.16 12.88 -5.42
N ALA A 549 12.99 13.51 -4.26
CA ALA A 549 12.71 14.94 -4.12
C ALA A 549 13.85 15.87 -4.65
N LYS A 550 15.02 15.30 -4.96
CA LYS A 550 16.17 16.06 -5.48
C LYS A 550 16.43 15.87 -6.98
N LEU A 551 15.51 15.27 -7.73
CA LEU A 551 15.63 15.02 -9.18
C LEU A 551 15.47 16.28 -10.07
N THR A 552 15.36 17.45 -9.46
CA THR A 552 15.35 18.75 -10.13
C THR A 552 16.78 19.22 -10.51
N GLU A 553 16.93 20.40 -11.03
CA GLU A 553 18.20 21.02 -11.52
C GLU A 553 19.46 20.73 -10.67
N SER A 554 19.32 20.54 -9.36
CA SER A 554 20.43 20.24 -8.44
C SER A 554 21.07 18.85 -8.66
N GLU A 555 20.32 17.84 -9.12
CA GLU A 555 20.90 16.49 -9.40
C GLU A 555 21.69 16.44 -10.70
N ARG A 556 21.27 17.19 -11.72
CA ARG A 556 22.04 17.32 -12.94
C ARG A 556 23.41 17.92 -12.62
N ASN A 557 23.43 18.97 -11.79
CA ASN A 557 24.67 19.60 -11.36
C ASN A 557 25.51 18.66 -10.47
N LYS A 558 24.89 17.94 -9.52
CA LYS A 558 25.59 16.93 -8.71
C LYS A 558 26.21 15.82 -9.57
N THR A 559 25.47 15.33 -10.60
CA THR A 559 25.99 14.29 -11.49
C THR A 559 27.11 14.80 -12.37
N LEU A 560 27.07 16.06 -12.80
CA LEU A 560 28.14 16.70 -13.58
C LEU A 560 29.41 16.93 -12.76
N HIS A 561 29.30 17.17 -11.44
CA HIS A 561 30.42 17.36 -10.51
C HIS A 561 30.64 16.15 -9.59
N LEU A 562 30.18 14.94 -10.02
CA LEU A 562 30.33 13.71 -9.24
C LEU A 562 31.78 13.35 -8.94
N ASP A 563 32.68 13.63 -9.86
CA ASP A 563 34.12 13.45 -9.72
C ASP A 563 34.69 14.27 -8.55
N GLU A 564 34.33 15.55 -8.43
CA GLU A 564 34.74 16.41 -7.32
C GLU A 564 34.23 15.85 -5.96
N GLU A 565 33.01 15.38 -5.90
CA GLU A 565 32.43 14.77 -4.69
C GLU A 565 33.13 13.46 -4.32
N LEU A 566 33.43 12.62 -5.29
CA LEU A 566 34.15 11.36 -5.06
C LEU A 566 35.61 11.61 -4.60
N HIS A 567 36.28 12.62 -5.15
CA HIS A 567 37.65 13.01 -4.75
C HIS A 567 37.73 13.52 -3.32
N LYS A 568 36.67 14.05 -2.74
CA LYS A 568 36.64 14.41 -1.30
C LYS A 568 36.90 13.21 -0.38
N ARG A 569 36.61 12.00 -0.84
CA ARG A 569 36.73 10.75 -0.06
C ARG A 569 37.79 9.78 -0.60
N VAL A 570 37.96 9.72 -1.92
CA VAL A 570 38.87 8.81 -2.61
C VAL A 570 40.08 9.58 -3.10
N ILE A 571 41.22 9.30 -2.53
CA ILE A 571 42.46 10.03 -2.78
C ILE A 571 43.40 9.20 -3.66
N GLY A 572 43.96 9.79 -4.67
CA GLY A 572 45.01 9.22 -5.51
C GLY A 572 44.55 8.19 -6.53
N GLN A 573 43.26 8.19 -6.91
CA GLN A 573 42.67 7.31 -7.89
C GLN A 573 41.93 8.09 -9.00
N ASP A 574 42.56 9.15 -9.50
CA ASP A 574 41.90 10.12 -10.39
C ASP A 574 41.36 9.46 -11.67
N GLU A 575 42.10 8.57 -12.31
CA GLU A 575 41.70 7.85 -13.51
C GLU A 575 40.51 6.95 -13.24
N GLY A 576 40.50 6.25 -12.09
CA GLY A 576 39.40 5.36 -11.70
C GLY A 576 38.12 6.12 -11.42
N VAL A 577 38.21 7.26 -10.70
CA VAL A 577 37.08 8.15 -10.43
C VAL A 577 36.51 8.71 -11.72
N THR A 578 37.36 9.18 -12.64
CA THR A 578 36.93 9.73 -13.94
C THR A 578 36.19 8.67 -14.79
N LYS A 579 36.74 7.46 -14.95
CA LYS A 579 36.09 6.39 -15.71
C LYS A 579 34.72 6.02 -15.15
N VAL A 580 34.60 5.91 -13.82
CA VAL A 580 33.33 5.63 -13.16
C VAL A 580 32.33 6.76 -13.39
N THR A 581 32.74 8.02 -13.20
CA THR A 581 31.88 9.19 -13.39
C THR A 581 31.38 9.29 -14.83
N GLU A 582 32.23 9.11 -15.82
CA GLU A 582 31.83 9.13 -17.23
C GLU A 582 30.82 8.05 -17.59
N ALA A 583 30.98 6.82 -17.07
CA ALA A 583 30.03 5.73 -17.29
C ALA A 583 28.66 6.05 -16.66
N ILE A 584 28.64 6.66 -15.46
CA ILE A 584 27.42 7.07 -14.78
C ILE A 584 26.75 8.23 -15.53
N ILE A 585 27.52 9.22 -16.00
CA ILE A 585 26.99 10.33 -16.81
C ILE A 585 26.33 9.79 -18.08
N ARG A 586 26.96 8.86 -18.80
CA ARG A 586 26.39 8.22 -20.00
C ARG A 586 25.05 7.54 -19.70
N SER A 587 24.95 6.86 -18.56
CA SER A 587 23.71 6.20 -18.13
C SER A 587 22.62 7.20 -17.75
N LYS A 588 22.95 8.20 -16.93
CA LYS A 588 22.01 9.24 -16.47
C LYS A 588 21.54 10.16 -17.62
N ALA A 589 22.34 10.35 -18.64
CA ALA A 589 21.97 11.07 -19.86
C ALA A 589 21.02 10.29 -20.78
N GLY A 590 20.70 9.02 -20.47
CA GLY A 590 19.83 8.18 -21.29
C GLY A 590 20.45 7.69 -22.60
N ILE A 591 21.78 7.78 -22.75
CA ILE A 591 22.49 7.33 -23.94
C ILE A 591 22.77 5.81 -23.86
N LYS A 592 22.92 5.29 -22.63
CA LYS A 592 23.13 3.85 -22.38
C LYS A 592 21.81 3.08 -22.58
N ASP A 593 21.93 1.80 -22.95
CA ASP A 593 20.80 0.88 -23.03
C ASP A 593 20.01 0.85 -21.72
N PRO A 594 18.72 1.23 -21.73
CA PRO A 594 17.90 1.32 -20.52
C PRO A 594 17.59 -0.05 -19.87
N THR A 595 17.89 -1.15 -20.58
CA THR A 595 17.69 -2.52 -20.05
C THR A 595 18.83 -2.98 -19.16
N LYS A 596 19.98 -2.27 -19.13
CA LYS A 596 21.17 -2.65 -18.38
C LYS A 596 21.30 -1.88 -17.06
N PRO A 597 22.09 -2.38 -16.07
CA PRO A 597 22.42 -1.63 -14.86
C PRO A 597 23.01 -0.25 -15.15
N ILE A 598 22.88 0.70 -14.20
CA ILE A 598 23.46 2.07 -14.31
C ILE A 598 24.94 2.01 -14.66
N GLY A 599 25.68 1.15 -13.98
CA GLY A 599 27.10 0.90 -14.22
C GLY A 599 27.54 -0.48 -13.79
N SER A 600 28.53 -1.03 -14.48
CA SER A 600 29.13 -2.32 -14.16
C SER A 600 30.65 -2.23 -14.24
N PHE A 601 31.31 -2.42 -13.10
CA PHE A 601 32.73 -2.13 -12.92
C PHE A 601 33.49 -3.30 -12.33
N LEU A 602 34.72 -3.51 -12.80
CA LEU A 602 35.67 -4.40 -12.15
C LEU A 602 36.84 -3.57 -11.59
N PHE A 603 37.03 -3.56 -10.29
CA PHE A 603 38.08 -2.84 -9.59
C PHE A 603 39.24 -3.79 -9.28
N LEU A 604 40.37 -3.56 -9.90
CA LEU A 604 41.62 -4.35 -9.75
C LEU A 604 42.65 -3.58 -8.93
N GLY A 605 43.42 -4.26 -8.13
CA GLY A 605 44.55 -3.67 -7.44
C GLY A 605 44.81 -4.22 -6.04
N PRO A 606 45.89 -3.82 -5.39
CA PRO A 606 46.27 -4.32 -4.08
C PRO A 606 45.24 -3.97 -2.98
N THR A 607 45.42 -4.59 -1.84
CA THR A 607 44.52 -4.33 -0.70
C THR A 607 44.75 -2.94 -0.11
N GLY A 608 43.68 -2.25 0.31
CA GLY A 608 43.80 -0.97 1.02
C GLY A 608 44.07 0.27 0.14
N VAL A 609 43.86 0.20 -1.18
CA VAL A 609 44.05 1.31 -2.13
C VAL A 609 42.79 2.15 -2.38
N GLY A 610 41.64 1.78 -1.74
CA GLY A 610 40.39 2.55 -1.85
C GLY A 610 39.27 1.93 -2.68
N LYS A 611 39.39 0.68 -3.17
CA LYS A 611 38.32 0.01 -3.96
C LYS A 611 36.95 0.03 -3.27
N THR A 612 36.88 -0.44 -2.05
CA THR A 612 35.62 -0.47 -1.27
C THR A 612 35.19 0.95 -0.87
N GLU A 613 36.13 1.87 -0.66
CA GLU A 613 35.80 3.27 -0.34
C GLU A 613 35.14 4.00 -1.49
N LEU A 614 35.60 3.76 -2.74
CA LEU A 614 34.94 4.29 -3.93
C LEU A 614 33.51 3.75 -4.07
N ALA A 615 33.26 2.48 -3.78
CA ALA A 615 31.92 1.89 -3.78
C ALA A 615 31.01 2.57 -2.73
N LYS A 616 31.53 2.83 -1.52
CA LYS A 616 30.81 3.56 -0.48
C LYS A 616 30.55 5.03 -0.85
N ALA A 617 31.54 5.69 -1.42
CA ALA A 617 31.40 7.07 -1.87
C ALA A 617 30.36 7.19 -2.97
N LEU A 618 30.29 6.22 -3.90
CA LEU A 618 29.24 6.15 -4.91
C LEU A 618 27.85 5.96 -4.31
N ALA A 619 27.71 5.05 -3.34
CA ALA A 619 26.43 4.85 -2.66
C ALA A 619 25.97 6.14 -1.95
N ALA A 620 26.87 6.80 -1.23
CA ALA A 620 26.57 8.06 -0.56
C ALA A 620 26.24 9.22 -1.53
N SER A 621 26.96 9.32 -2.66
CA SER A 621 26.76 10.43 -3.60
C SER A 621 25.55 10.26 -4.51
N LEU A 622 25.25 9.03 -4.95
CA LEU A 622 24.17 8.74 -5.90
C LEU A 622 22.88 8.31 -5.23
N PHE A 623 22.97 7.67 -4.06
CA PHE A 623 21.83 7.14 -3.31
C PHE A 623 21.72 7.73 -1.90
N ASP A 624 22.43 8.84 -1.65
CA ASP A 624 22.46 9.70 -0.45
C ASP A 624 22.79 8.99 0.89
N ASP A 625 23.00 7.65 0.91
CA ASP A 625 23.38 6.89 2.09
C ASP A 625 24.31 5.73 1.75
N GLU A 626 25.37 5.58 2.53
CA GLU A 626 26.27 4.41 2.44
C GLU A 626 25.57 3.08 2.72
N SER A 627 24.48 3.08 3.48
CA SER A 627 23.68 1.89 3.76
C SER A 627 22.98 1.33 2.51
N ASN A 628 22.90 2.10 1.42
CA ASN A 628 22.39 1.66 0.13
C ASN A 628 23.47 0.91 -0.68
N MET A 629 24.35 0.21 0.02
CA MET A 629 25.32 -0.72 -0.55
C MET A 629 25.03 -2.15 -0.06
N VAL A 630 24.80 -3.05 -1.02
CA VAL A 630 24.71 -4.50 -0.77
C VAL A 630 26.09 -5.10 -0.98
N ARG A 631 26.72 -5.56 0.08
CA ARG A 631 28.05 -6.18 0.01
C ARG A 631 27.94 -7.69 0.14
N LEU A 632 28.51 -8.40 -0.82
CA LEU A 632 28.60 -9.86 -0.88
C LEU A 632 30.07 -10.26 -0.96
N ASP A 633 30.54 -11.01 0.04
CA ASP A 633 31.91 -11.54 0.07
C ASP A 633 31.97 -12.85 -0.73
N MET A 634 32.67 -12.83 -1.84
CA MET A 634 32.75 -13.98 -2.73
C MET A 634 33.52 -15.16 -2.16
N SER A 635 34.23 -14.97 -1.05
CA SER A 635 34.84 -16.09 -0.32
C SER A 635 33.80 -17.06 0.28
N GLU A 636 32.57 -16.61 0.48
CA GLU A 636 31.46 -17.47 0.91
C GLU A 636 30.81 -18.27 -0.24
N TYR A 637 31.15 -17.96 -1.47
CA TYR A 637 30.56 -18.54 -2.70
C TYR A 637 31.57 -19.31 -3.53
N MET A 638 32.51 -19.99 -2.89
CA MET A 638 33.54 -20.78 -3.54
C MET A 638 33.04 -22.13 -4.08
N GLU A 639 31.95 -22.62 -3.56
CA GLU A 639 31.40 -23.93 -3.93
C GLU A 639 30.16 -23.80 -4.82
N LYS A 640 29.94 -24.78 -5.71
CA LYS A 640 28.87 -24.76 -6.71
C LYS A 640 27.46 -24.58 -6.09
N TYR A 641 27.18 -25.22 -4.96
CA TYR A 641 25.86 -25.11 -4.32
C TYR A 641 25.65 -23.76 -3.64
N SER A 642 26.71 -23.00 -3.38
CA SER A 642 26.59 -21.67 -2.80
C SER A 642 25.91 -20.67 -3.74
N VAL A 643 25.89 -20.95 -5.06
CA VAL A 643 25.18 -20.12 -6.05
C VAL A 643 23.68 -20.06 -5.77
N SER A 644 23.09 -21.17 -5.29
CA SER A 644 21.68 -21.19 -4.87
C SER A 644 21.37 -20.24 -3.71
N ARG A 645 22.35 -19.87 -2.88
CA ARG A 645 22.15 -18.83 -1.85
C ARG A 645 22.01 -17.43 -2.44
N LEU A 646 22.53 -17.16 -3.63
CA LEU A 646 22.39 -15.86 -4.29
C LEU A 646 20.98 -15.64 -4.84
N ILE A 647 20.42 -16.66 -5.52
CA ILE A 647 19.16 -16.57 -6.26
C ILE A 647 18.00 -17.34 -5.62
N GLY A 648 18.25 -18.09 -4.54
CA GLY A 648 17.30 -18.93 -3.83
C GLY A 648 17.49 -20.42 -4.14
N ALA A 649 17.08 -21.28 -3.21
CA ALA A 649 17.13 -22.73 -3.35
C ALA A 649 16.00 -23.22 -4.28
N PRO A 650 16.23 -24.27 -5.10
CA PRO A 650 15.17 -24.86 -5.92
C PRO A 650 14.02 -25.44 -5.07
N PRO A 651 12.81 -25.58 -5.64
CA PRO A 651 11.68 -26.18 -4.93
C PRO A 651 12.01 -27.54 -4.31
N GLY A 652 11.67 -27.72 -3.04
CA GLY A 652 11.91 -28.96 -2.29
C GLY A 652 13.25 -29.02 -1.53
N TYR A 653 14.10 -28.01 -1.63
CA TYR A 653 15.32 -27.88 -0.82
C TYR A 653 15.11 -26.97 0.38
N VAL A 654 15.89 -27.20 1.46
CA VAL A 654 15.90 -26.35 2.66
C VAL A 654 16.32 -24.93 2.26
N GLY A 655 15.54 -23.90 2.70
CA GLY A 655 15.80 -22.50 2.38
C GLY A 655 15.05 -21.97 1.14
N TYR A 656 14.15 -22.75 0.54
CA TYR A 656 13.32 -22.29 -0.60
C TYR A 656 12.48 -21.06 -0.25
N ASP A 657 11.88 -21.03 0.94
CA ASP A 657 11.02 -19.93 1.40
C ASP A 657 11.80 -18.66 1.79
N GLU A 658 13.11 -18.78 2.04
CA GLU A 658 13.95 -17.64 2.48
C GLU A 658 14.34 -16.71 1.31
N GLY A 659 14.23 -17.18 0.06
CA GLY A 659 14.69 -16.44 -1.13
C GLY A 659 16.21 -16.38 -1.25
N GLY A 660 16.72 -15.73 -2.30
CA GLY A 660 18.16 -15.56 -2.53
C GLY A 660 18.71 -14.31 -1.85
N GLN A 661 19.91 -14.38 -1.30
CA GLN A 661 20.53 -13.23 -0.61
C GLN A 661 20.69 -12.01 -1.53
N LEU A 662 21.14 -12.22 -2.77
CA LEU A 662 21.27 -11.15 -3.76
C LEU A 662 19.91 -10.65 -4.22
N THR A 663 19.02 -11.56 -4.59
CA THR A 663 17.70 -11.21 -5.14
C THR A 663 16.82 -10.50 -4.13
N GLU A 664 16.78 -10.96 -2.88
CA GLU A 664 16.01 -10.30 -1.81
C GLU A 664 16.62 -8.96 -1.40
N ALA A 665 17.95 -8.83 -1.34
CA ALA A 665 18.61 -7.58 -1.00
C ALA A 665 18.31 -6.50 -2.05
N VAL A 666 18.39 -6.82 -3.34
CA VAL A 666 18.10 -5.87 -4.43
C VAL A 666 16.60 -5.60 -4.56
N ARG A 667 15.74 -6.60 -4.34
CA ARG A 667 14.29 -6.39 -4.31
C ARG A 667 13.87 -5.37 -3.24
N ARG A 668 14.51 -5.43 -2.06
CA ARG A 668 14.26 -4.49 -0.96
C ARG A 668 14.92 -3.13 -1.17
N LYS A 669 16.05 -3.09 -1.89
CA LYS A 669 16.83 -1.88 -2.18
C LYS A 669 17.17 -1.85 -3.67
N PRO A 670 16.20 -1.55 -4.56
CA PRO A 670 16.41 -1.58 -6.01
C PRO A 670 17.38 -0.48 -6.50
N TYR A 671 17.63 0.52 -5.67
CA TYR A 671 18.62 1.57 -5.89
C TYR A 671 19.78 1.38 -4.92
N SER A 672 20.77 0.64 -5.36
CA SER A 672 21.90 0.29 -4.51
C SER A 672 23.17 0.06 -5.33
N VAL A 673 24.29 0.18 -4.66
CA VAL A 673 25.58 -0.33 -5.15
C VAL A 673 25.69 -1.78 -4.70
N VAL A 674 25.76 -2.70 -5.63
CA VAL A 674 25.98 -4.12 -5.34
C VAL A 674 27.48 -4.41 -5.49
N LEU A 675 28.13 -4.65 -4.37
CA LEU A 675 29.57 -4.89 -4.28
C LEU A 675 29.85 -6.39 -4.09
N PHE A 676 30.44 -7.02 -5.09
CA PHE A 676 31.01 -8.37 -5.04
C PHE A 676 32.47 -8.27 -4.65
N ASP A 677 32.78 -8.50 -3.38
CA ASP A 677 34.15 -8.36 -2.85
C ASP A 677 34.91 -9.68 -3.04
N GLU A 678 36.22 -9.57 -3.40
CA GLU A 678 37.10 -10.71 -3.68
C GLU A 678 36.58 -11.67 -4.78
N GLY A 679 36.15 -11.10 -5.92
CA GLY A 679 35.52 -11.82 -7.04
C GLY A 679 36.36 -13.01 -7.57
N GLU A 680 37.68 -12.97 -7.47
CA GLU A 680 38.55 -14.05 -7.88
C GLU A 680 38.35 -15.36 -7.10
N LYS A 681 37.69 -15.31 -5.94
CA LYS A 681 37.41 -16.49 -5.13
C LYS A 681 36.08 -17.17 -5.47
N ALA A 682 35.20 -16.50 -6.22
CA ALA A 682 33.89 -17.01 -6.56
C ALA A 682 33.94 -18.27 -7.44
N HIS A 683 32.98 -19.17 -7.24
CA HIS A 683 32.79 -20.29 -8.17
C HIS A 683 32.40 -19.76 -9.57
N PRO A 684 32.87 -20.39 -10.69
CA PRO A 684 32.55 -19.92 -12.03
C PRO A 684 31.05 -19.78 -12.36
N ASP A 685 30.20 -20.56 -11.72
CA ASP A 685 28.74 -20.46 -11.92
C ASP A 685 28.13 -19.16 -11.38
N VAL A 686 28.79 -18.47 -10.43
CA VAL A 686 28.38 -17.14 -9.97
C VAL A 686 28.42 -16.14 -11.14
N PHE A 687 29.46 -16.21 -11.98
CA PHE A 687 29.57 -15.32 -13.14
C PHE A 687 28.49 -15.60 -14.20
N ASN A 688 28.03 -16.85 -14.33
CA ASN A 688 26.92 -17.19 -15.22
C ASN A 688 25.60 -16.47 -14.78
N VAL A 689 25.38 -16.37 -13.47
CA VAL A 689 24.26 -15.60 -12.90
C VAL A 689 24.43 -14.11 -13.18
N LEU A 690 25.63 -13.58 -12.97
CA LEU A 690 25.93 -12.16 -13.22
C LEU A 690 25.84 -11.78 -14.71
N LEU A 691 26.15 -12.71 -15.65
CA LEU A 691 25.97 -12.48 -17.08
C LEU A 691 24.52 -12.08 -17.41
N GLN A 692 23.53 -12.73 -16.80
CA GLN A 692 22.13 -12.39 -17.02
C GLN A 692 21.81 -10.99 -16.50
N VAL A 693 22.34 -10.62 -15.32
CA VAL A 693 22.18 -9.27 -14.76
C VAL A 693 22.81 -8.21 -15.66
N LEU A 694 24.01 -8.46 -16.19
CA LEU A 694 24.72 -7.51 -17.03
C LEU A 694 24.11 -7.33 -18.44
N ASP A 695 23.45 -8.37 -18.97
CA ASP A 695 22.81 -8.33 -20.29
C ASP A 695 21.39 -7.78 -20.23
N ASP A 696 20.55 -8.35 -19.36
CA ASP A 696 19.11 -8.10 -19.33
C ASP A 696 18.71 -7.15 -18.18
N GLY A 697 19.64 -6.78 -17.28
CA GLY A 697 19.35 -5.96 -16.10
C GLY A 697 18.34 -6.58 -15.16
N ARG A 698 18.13 -7.88 -15.22
CA ARG A 698 17.17 -8.61 -14.38
C ARG A 698 17.61 -10.05 -14.16
N ILE A 699 17.07 -10.66 -13.10
CA ILE A 699 17.25 -12.07 -12.82
C ILE A 699 15.96 -12.66 -12.27
N THR A 700 15.64 -13.90 -12.64
CA THR A 700 14.50 -14.62 -12.05
C THR A 700 15.00 -15.44 -10.87
N ASP A 701 14.38 -15.25 -9.69
CA ASP A 701 14.72 -16.03 -8.50
C ASP A 701 14.16 -17.46 -8.57
N SER A 702 14.49 -18.28 -7.58
CA SER A 702 14.02 -19.66 -7.48
C SER A 702 12.49 -19.79 -7.29
N GLN A 703 11.81 -18.72 -6.90
CA GLN A 703 10.36 -18.66 -6.74
C GLN A 703 9.64 -18.16 -8.00
N GLY A 704 10.37 -17.93 -9.11
CA GLY A 704 9.82 -17.44 -10.36
C GLY A 704 9.64 -15.92 -10.43
N ARG A 705 10.03 -15.17 -9.39
CA ARG A 705 9.91 -13.71 -9.38
C ARG A 705 11.07 -13.06 -10.10
N THR A 706 10.78 -12.09 -10.95
CA THR A 706 11.80 -11.31 -11.66
C THR A 706 12.24 -10.14 -10.78
N VAL A 707 13.56 -10.07 -10.52
CA VAL A 707 14.19 -8.98 -9.75
C VAL A 707 14.92 -8.06 -10.71
N ASP A 708 14.64 -6.78 -10.64
CA ASP A 708 15.17 -5.73 -11.52
C ASP A 708 16.48 -5.13 -10.96
N PHE A 709 17.51 -5.10 -11.78
CA PHE A 709 18.84 -4.54 -11.48
C PHE A 709 19.15 -3.28 -12.30
N LYS A 710 18.22 -2.76 -13.11
CA LYS A 710 18.47 -1.61 -14.00
C LYS A 710 18.88 -0.35 -13.26
N ASN A 711 18.43 -0.22 -12.01
CA ASN A 711 18.73 0.92 -11.17
C ASN A 711 19.90 0.68 -10.21
N THR A 712 20.64 -0.41 -10.37
CA THR A 712 21.80 -0.74 -9.53
C THR A 712 23.11 -0.39 -10.20
N ILE A 713 24.15 -0.24 -9.40
CA ILE A 713 25.54 -0.17 -9.85
C ILE A 713 26.22 -1.44 -9.39
N ILE A 714 26.75 -2.22 -10.33
CA ILE A 714 27.43 -3.48 -10.07
C ILE A 714 28.94 -3.21 -9.97
N ILE A 715 29.52 -3.52 -8.85
CA ILE A 715 30.96 -3.39 -8.62
C ILE A 715 31.51 -4.75 -8.19
N MET A 716 32.51 -5.23 -8.86
CA MET A 716 33.29 -6.37 -8.42
C MET A 716 34.71 -5.91 -8.05
N THR A 717 35.25 -6.35 -6.92
CA THR A 717 36.65 -6.10 -6.56
C THR A 717 37.47 -7.38 -6.71
N SER A 718 38.72 -7.24 -7.13
CA SER A 718 39.66 -8.34 -7.22
C SER A 718 41.07 -7.86 -6.87
N ASN A 719 41.86 -8.79 -6.34
CA ASN A 719 43.28 -8.58 -6.08
C ASN A 719 44.17 -9.21 -7.15
N LEU A 720 43.58 -9.72 -8.25
CA LEU A 720 44.34 -10.24 -9.39
C LEU A 720 45.24 -9.14 -9.98
N GLY A 721 46.45 -9.50 -10.40
CA GLY A 721 47.42 -8.58 -10.97
C GLY A 721 48.08 -7.63 -9.96
N SER A 722 47.77 -7.74 -8.64
CA SER A 722 48.33 -6.84 -7.62
C SER A 722 49.85 -6.87 -7.58
N ALA A 723 50.48 -8.01 -7.80
CA ALA A 723 51.96 -8.12 -7.87
C ALA A 723 52.55 -7.27 -9.01
N HIS A 724 51.94 -7.34 -10.18
CA HIS A 724 52.36 -6.56 -11.35
C HIS A 724 52.18 -5.06 -11.10
N LEU A 725 51.04 -4.67 -10.48
CA LEU A 725 50.74 -3.27 -10.15
C LEU A 725 51.70 -2.68 -9.09
N LEU A 726 52.21 -3.51 -8.17
CA LEU A 726 53.19 -3.03 -7.16
C LEU A 726 54.59 -2.81 -7.74
N GLU A 727 54.98 -3.60 -8.77
CA GLU A 727 56.29 -3.54 -9.40
C GLU A 727 56.32 -2.65 -10.65
N GLY A 728 55.19 -2.40 -11.29
CA GLY A 728 55.06 -1.78 -12.59
C GLY A 728 54.68 -0.29 -12.59
N ILE A 729 55.04 0.47 -11.55
CA ILE A 729 54.76 1.92 -11.45
C ILE A 729 56.02 2.68 -11.84
N ASP A 730 55.80 3.74 -12.62
CA ASP A 730 56.90 4.68 -12.94
C ASP A 730 57.12 5.69 -11.81
N ASP A 731 58.19 6.52 -11.95
CA ASP A 731 58.60 7.54 -10.98
C ASP A 731 57.49 8.63 -10.75
N ASN A 732 56.49 8.73 -11.66
CA ASN A 732 55.37 9.66 -11.58
C ASN A 732 54.15 9.03 -10.88
N GLY A 733 54.18 7.75 -10.62
CA GLY A 733 53.07 7.00 -10.01
C GLY A 733 52.05 6.46 -11.04
N ASP A 734 52.39 6.45 -12.33
CA ASP A 734 51.53 5.93 -13.40
C ASP A 734 51.87 4.46 -13.72
N ILE A 735 50.83 3.71 -14.19
CA ILE A 735 50.96 2.29 -14.53
C ILE A 735 51.64 2.16 -15.90
N ASN A 736 52.73 1.43 -15.98
CA ASN A 736 53.41 1.15 -17.27
C ASN A 736 52.50 0.32 -18.19
N PRO A 737 52.50 0.57 -19.52
CA PRO A 737 51.71 -0.20 -20.48
C PRO A 737 52.00 -1.72 -20.46
N GLU A 738 53.24 -2.14 -20.19
CA GLU A 738 53.63 -3.55 -20.06
C GLU A 738 52.99 -4.18 -18.82
N CYS A 739 52.86 -3.41 -17.74
CA CYS A 739 52.20 -3.86 -16.51
C CYS A 739 50.67 -4.00 -16.75
N GLU A 740 50.05 -3.05 -17.44
CA GLU A 740 48.63 -3.10 -17.78
C GLU A 740 48.34 -4.35 -18.63
N GLU A 741 49.17 -4.64 -19.64
CA GLU A 741 49.01 -5.84 -20.45
C GLU A 741 49.21 -7.15 -19.66
N ALA A 742 50.16 -7.20 -18.72
CA ALA A 742 50.37 -8.34 -17.84
C ALA A 742 49.15 -8.60 -16.91
N VAL A 743 48.58 -7.53 -16.31
CA VAL A 743 47.38 -7.61 -15.50
C VAL A 743 46.18 -8.10 -16.33
N MET A 744 46.02 -7.55 -17.54
CA MET A 744 44.93 -7.97 -18.45
C MET A 744 45.05 -9.43 -18.89
N ASN A 745 46.29 -9.92 -19.07
CA ASN A 745 46.52 -11.33 -19.42
C ASN A 745 46.22 -12.27 -18.27
N GLU A 746 46.58 -11.91 -17.02
CA GLU A 746 46.22 -12.66 -15.84
C GLU A 746 44.69 -12.69 -15.65
N LEU A 747 44.01 -11.55 -15.87
CA LEU A 747 42.58 -11.42 -15.82
C LEU A 747 41.85 -12.34 -16.84
N ARG A 748 42.34 -12.37 -18.08
CA ARG A 748 41.80 -13.24 -19.16
C ARG A 748 42.02 -14.72 -18.87
N GLY A 749 43.04 -15.05 -18.07
CA GLY A 749 43.28 -16.42 -17.59
C GLY A 749 42.28 -16.85 -16.51
N HIS A 750 41.69 -15.90 -15.74
CA HIS A 750 40.81 -16.18 -14.63
C HIS A 750 39.33 -16.02 -14.98
N PHE A 751 38.98 -14.93 -15.65
CA PHE A 751 37.58 -14.62 -16.04
C PHE A 751 37.35 -14.96 -17.54
N ARG A 752 36.14 -15.44 -17.83
CA ARG A 752 35.74 -15.70 -19.22
C ARG A 752 35.69 -14.40 -20.02
N PRO A 753 36.13 -14.39 -21.28
CA PRO A 753 36.07 -13.21 -22.16
C PRO A 753 34.65 -12.65 -22.29
N GLU A 754 33.62 -13.51 -22.27
CA GLU A 754 32.22 -13.12 -22.30
C GLU A 754 31.82 -12.24 -21.14
N PHE A 755 32.35 -12.51 -19.96
CA PHE A 755 32.05 -11.72 -18.76
C PHE A 755 32.74 -10.34 -18.82
N LEU A 756 34.03 -10.33 -19.15
CA LEU A 756 34.82 -9.09 -19.23
C LEU A 756 34.29 -8.11 -20.27
N ASN A 757 33.79 -8.60 -21.42
CA ASN A 757 33.22 -7.78 -22.49
C ASN A 757 31.85 -7.16 -22.14
N ARG A 758 31.22 -7.59 -21.08
CA ARG A 758 29.93 -7.03 -20.61
C ARG A 758 30.05 -5.98 -19.52
N LEU A 759 31.26 -5.85 -18.96
CA LEU A 759 31.56 -4.78 -18.02
C LEU A 759 31.68 -3.45 -18.76
N ASP A 760 31.19 -2.38 -18.17
CA ASP A 760 31.34 -1.03 -18.73
C ASP A 760 32.80 -0.58 -18.67
N GLU A 761 33.46 -0.79 -17.52
CA GLU A 761 34.87 -0.41 -17.35
C GLU A 761 35.61 -1.38 -16.41
N ILE A 762 36.87 -1.63 -16.74
CA ILE A 762 37.85 -2.32 -15.89
C ILE A 762 38.81 -1.25 -15.37
N ILE A 763 38.90 -1.10 -14.05
CA ILE A 763 39.59 0.01 -13.39
C ILE A 763 40.73 -0.57 -12.56
N MET A 764 41.95 -0.14 -12.88
CA MET A 764 43.16 -0.51 -12.15
C MET A 764 43.47 0.56 -11.11
N PHE A 765 43.41 0.17 -9.83
CA PHE A 765 43.76 1.04 -8.70
C PHE A 765 45.26 1.07 -8.50
N LYS A 766 45.81 2.28 -8.53
CA LYS A 766 47.22 2.53 -8.31
C LYS A 766 47.59 2.34 -6.82
N PRO A 767 48.73 1.82 -6.48
CA PRO A 767 49.26 1.88 -5.13
C PRO A 767 49.37 3.33 -4.62
N LEU A 768 49.13 3.51 -3.33
CA LEU A 768 49.11 4.85 -2.73
C LEU A 768 50.52 5.39 -2.56
N THR A 769 50.75 6.67 -2.87
CA THR A 769 52.00 7.34 -2.59
C THR A 769 52.03 7.89 -1.15
N LYS A 770 53.23 8.24 -0.63
CA LYS A 770 53.34 8.88 0.70
C LYS A 770 52.56 10.19 0.79
N GLY A 771 52.44 10.96 -0.29
CA GLY A 771 51.63 12.19 -0.38
C GLY A 771 50.13 11.88 -0.22
N ASN A 772 49.65 10.83 -0.87
CA ASN A 772 48.29 10.37 -0.74
C ASN A 772 47.94 9.94 0.69
N ILE A 773 48.87 9.28 1.39
CA ILE A 773 48.69 8.86 2.78
C ILE A 773 48.52 10.07 3.71
N GLY A 774 49.27 11.14 3.50
CA GLY A 774 49.10 12.39 4.26
C GLY A 774 47.69 12.97 4.16
N ASN A 775 47.11 12.95 2.95
CA ASN A 775 45.74 13.41 2.73
C ASN A 775 44.70 12.46 3.36
N ILE A 776 44.94 11.15 3.32
CA ILE A 776 44.08 10.15 3.99
C ILE A 776 44.09 10.35 5.52
N ILE A 777 45.27 10.67 6.12
CA ILE A 777 45.34 10.98 7.56
C ILE A 777 44.43 12.17 7.89
N ASN A 778 44.47 13.24 7.09
CA ASN A 778 43.60 14.41 7.31
C ASN A 778 42.11 14.03 7.27
N LEU A 779 41.68 13.17 6.33
CA LEU A 779 40.30 12.68 6.29
C LEU A 779 39.92 11.87 7.53
N LEU A 780 40.79 10.98 7.99
CA LEU A 780 40.54 10.17 9.19
C LEU A 780 40.47 11.04 10.46
N ILE A 781 41.26 12.09 10.56
CA ILE A 781 41.18 13.08 11.66
C ILE A 781 39.90 13.91 11.58
N THR A 782 39.47 14.31 10.37
CA THR A 782 38.20 15.01 10.19
C THR A 782 37.03 14.10 10.63
N ASP A 783 37.08 12.83 10.33
CA ASP A 783 36.08 11.85 10.76
C ASP A 783 36.10 11.62 12.27
N LEU A 784 37.27 11.62 12.90
CA LEU A 784 37.42 11.60 14.34
C LEU A 784 36.79 12.85 14.98
N ASN A 785 37.06 14.03 14.43
CA ASN A 785 36.50 15.30 14.93
C ASN A 785 34.98 15.35 14.81
N LYS A 786 34.39 14.79 13.75
CA LYS A 786 32.93 14.62 13.64
C LYS A 786 32.36 13.78 14.78
N ARG A 787 33.06 12.72 15.20
CA ARG A 787 32.62 11.88 16.34
C ARG A 787 32.77 12.57 17.71
N LEU A 788 33.64 13.56 17.79
CA LEU A 788 33.88 14.36 19.00
C LEU A 788 33.08 15.68 19.03
N SER A 789 32.34 16.00 17.97
CA SER A 789 31.57 17.25 17.83
C SER A 789 30.53 17.43 18.95
N ASP A 790 29.90 16.35 19.42
CA ASP A 790 28.91 16.39 20.53
C ASP A 790 29.52 16.83 21.87
N ARG A 791 30.85 16.78 21.99
CA ARG A 791 31.62 17.22 23.15
C ARG A 791 32.38 18.52 22.90
N GLU A 792 32.21 19.12 21.70
CA GLU A 792 32.93 20.31 21.25
C GLU A 792 34.47 20.20 21.34
N ILE A 793 35.01 18.98 21.28
CA ILE A 793 36.44 18.71 21.33
C ILE A 793 36.97 18.49 19.91
N THR A 794 38.14 19.08 19.60
CA THR A 794 38.84 18.86 18.34
C THR A 794 40.22 18.24 18.54
N VAL A 795 40.66 17.43 17.56
CA VAL A 795 42.01 16.83 17.53
C VAL A 795 42.78 17.40 16.35
N GLU A 796 43.97 17.95 16.58
CA GLU A 796 44.87 18.44 15.58
C GLU A 796 46.20 17.66 15.61
N LEU A 797 46.79 17.43 14.44
CA LEU A 797 48.11 16.83 14.29
C LEU A 797 49.14 17.90 13.88
N THR A 798 50.30 17.91 14.48
CA THR A 798 51.44 18.65 13.97
C THR A 798 52.00 18.00 12.70
N ASP A 799 52.71 18.77 11.85
CA ASP A 799 53.32 18.21 10.64
C ASP A 799 54.34 17.08 10.97
N ALA A 800 55.02 17.21 12.08
CA ALA A 800 55.91 16.16 12.58
C ALA A 800 55.18 14.90 12.94
N ALA A 801 54.03 15.03 13.61
CA ALA A 801 53.15 13.90 13.94
C ALA A 801 52.59 13.22 12.69
N LYS A 802 52.15 13.99 11.68
CA LYS A 802 51.71 13.46 10.40
C LYS A 802 52.80 12.66 9.71
N GLN A 803 54.00 13.24 9.61
CA GLN A 803 55.16 12.53 8.98
C GLN A 803 55.50 11.26 9.73
N TYR A 804 55.50 11.29 11.06
CA TYR A 804 55.72 10.10 11.88
C TYR A 804 54.68 9.01 11.62
N ILE A 805 53.38 9.38 11.49
CA ILE A 805 52.30 8.44 11.18
C ILE A 805 52.46 7.87 9.76
N VAL A 806 52.86 8.68 8.76
CA VAL A 806 53.14 8.21 7.40
C VAL A 806 54.27 7.16 7.38
N ASP A 807 55.37 7.40 8.11
CA ASP A 807 56.53 6.53 8.08
C ASP A 807 56.35 5.23 8.84
N ASN A 808 55.49 5.19 9.90
CA ASN A 808 55.25 4.02 10.74
C ASN A 808 53.91 3.34 10.52
N GLY A 809 52.91 4.02 9.92
CA GLY A 809 51.56 3.50 9.72
C GLY A 809 51.28 3.04 8.29
N TYR A 810 52.16 3.26 7.32
CA TYR A 810 52.00 2.89 5.93
C TYR A 810 52.81 1.62 5.58
N ASP A 811 52.19 0.74 4.81
CA ASP A 811 52.86 -0.42 4.21
C ASP A 811 52.46 -0.48 2.71
N PRO A 812 53.44 -0.53 1.78
CA PRO A 812 53.15 -0.55 0.34
C PRO A 812 52.28 -1.69 -0.11
N VAL A 813 52.34 -2.85 0.56
CA VAL A 813 51.59 -4.06 0.21
C VAL A 813 50.15 -4.00 0.74
N TYR A 814 49.95 -3.44 1.95
CA TYR A 814 48.65 -3.38 2.63
C TYR A 814 47.98 -2.00 2.51
N GLY A 815 48.61 -1.04 1.86
CA GLY A 815 48.07 0.29 1.59
C GLY A 815 47.71 1.07 2.85
N ALA A 816 46.56 1.68 2.88
CA ALA A 816 46.07 2.48 4.01
C ALA A 816 45.38 1.65 5.14
N ARG A 817 45.27 0.34 5.00
CA ARG A 817 44.59 -0.51 6.00
C ARG A 817 45.32 -0.54 7.36
N PRO A 818 46.66 -0.63 7.44
CA PRO A 818 47.38 -0.52 8.70
C PRO A 818 47.28 0.85 9.34
N LEU A 819 47.16 1.93 8.54
CA LEU A 819 47.08 3.32 8.97
C LEU A 819 45.90 3.56 9.94
N LYS A 820 44.73 3.04 9.63
CA LYS A 820 43.55 3.18 10.49
C LYS A 820 43.76 2.54 11.88
N ARG A 821 44.40 1.36 11.92
CA ARG A 821 44.75 0.70 13.17
C ARG A 821 45.82 1.48 13.95
N PHE A 822 46.77 2.06 13.23
CA PHE A 822 47.80 2.88 13.84
C PHE A 822 47.24 4.12 14.51
N LEU A 823 46.35 4.84 13.82
CA LEU A 823 45.66 6.00 14.36
C LEU A 823 44.80 5.63 15.58
N GLN A 824 44.02 4.56 15.51
CA GLN A 824 43.25 4.08 16.67
C GLN A 824 44.14 3.81 17.90
N LYS A 825 45.25 3.15 17.68
CA LYS A 825 46.17 2.76 18.80
C LYS A 825 46.94 3.94 19.38
N HIS A 826 47.37 4.87 18.53
CA HIS A 826 48.33 5.89 18.91
C HIS A 826 47.72 7.30 19.00
N VAL A 827 46.64 7.64 18.30
CA VAL A 827 46.00 8.94 18.35
C VAL A 827 44.69 8.88 19.15
N GLU A 828 43.74 8.02 18.77
CA GLU A 828 42.45 7.91 19.47
C GLU A 828 42.64 7.50 20.94
N THR A 829 43.53 6.54 21.21
CA THR A 829 43.80 6.10 22.58
C THR A 829 44.45 7.21 23.44
N LEU A 830 45.37 8.01 22.89
CA LEU A 830 45.96 9.13 23.61
C LEU A 830 44.92 10.21 23.89
N SER A 831 44.10 10.57 22.90
CA SER A 831 43.01 11.53 23.06
C SER A 831 42.00 11.04 24.10
N ALA A 832 41.60 9.76 24.06
CA ALA A 832 40.66 9.17 25.02
C ALA A 832 41.20 9.21 26.45
N LYS A 833 42.51 9.02 26.66
CA LYS A 833 43.10 9.13 27.99
C LYS A 833 43.01 10.52 28.58
N LEU A 834 43.27 11.58 27.79
CA LEU A 834 43.14 12.97 28.23
C LEU A 834 41.69 13.32 28.57
N ILE A 835 40.73 12.86 27.74
CA ILE A 835 39.30 13.07 27.98
C ILE A 835 38.84 12.37 29.25
N LEU A 836 39.27 11.12 29.49
CA LEU A 836 38.90 10.37 30.69
C LEU A 836 39.62 10.86 31.98
N ALA A 837 40.73 11.59 31.83
CA ALA A 837 41.46 12.21 32.95
C ALA A 837 40.87 13.58 33.33
N ASP A 838 39.78 14.03 32.66
CA ASP A 838 39.17 15.37 32.81
C ASP A 838 40.18 16.52 32.55
N GLU A 839 41.21 16.25 31.75
CA GLU A 839 42.23 17.27 31.40
C GLU A 839 41.78 18.13 30.19
N VAL A 840 40.70 17.75 29.48
CA VAL A 840 40.12 18.39 28.29
C VAL A 840 38.73 18.88 28.62
N ARG A 841 38.45 20.15 28.34
CA ARG A 841 37.12 20.77 28.51
C ARG A 841 36.42 20.92 27.17
N GLU A 842 35.12 21.17 27.22
CA GLU A 842 34.33 21.56 26.02
C GLU A 842 34.93 22.80 25.38
N GLY A 843 35.16 22.76 24.06
CA GLY A 843 35.82 23.82 23.30
C GLY A 843 37.35 23.67 23.17
N ASP A 844 37.99 22.73 23.88
CA ASP A 844 39.43 22.55 23.83
C ASP A 844 39.90 21.77 22.59
N THR A 845 41.14 22.01 22.18
CA THR A 845 41.81 21.28 21.08
C THR A 845 42.92 20.40 21.63
N ILE A 846 42.86 19.09 21.33
CA ILE A 846 43.91 18.15 21.61
C ILE A 846 44.94 18.19 20.50
N LEU A 847 46.17 18.63 20.81
CA LEU A 847 47.28 18.64 19.87
C LEU A 847 48.13 17.37 20.04
N ILE A 848 48.25 16.61 18.96
CA ILE A 848 49.14 15.46 18.87
C ILE A 848 50.48 15.86 18.27
N ASP A 849 51.53 15.61 18.96
CA ASP A 849 52.92 15.97 18.58
C ASP A 849 53.89 14.77 18.76
N VAL A 850 55.13 14.92 18.34
CA VAL A 850 56.18 13.89 18.45
C VAL A 850 57.22 14.33 19.49
N GLU A 851 57.40 13.53 20.52
CA GLU A 851 58.49 13.71 21.46
C GLU A 851 59.44 12.47 21.45
N GLY A 852 60.63 12.68 20.91
CA GLY A 852 61.58 11.58 20.71
C GLY A 852 61.08 10.62 19.61
N ASP A 853 60.74 9.41 20.01
CA ASP A 853 60.28 8.33 19.09
C ASP A 853 58.83 7.87 19.41
N LYS A 854 58.01 8.77 19.95
CA LYS A 854 56.60 8.46 20.34
C LYS A 854 55.70 9.67 20.11
N LEU A 855 54.44 9.35 19.80
CA LEU A 855 53.39 10.36 19.77
C LEU A 855 52.98 10.73 21.19
N THR A 856 52.79 12.01 21.46
CA THR A 856 52.29 12.60 22.69
C THR A 856 51.08 13.47 22.41
N ALA A 857 50.18 13.57 23.36
CA ALA A 857 49.00 14.38 23.28
C ALA A 857 49.00 15.44 24.39
N ARG A 858 48.67 16.69 24.04
CA ARG A 858 48.54 17.81 24.97
C ARG A 858 47.34 18.66 24.64
N VAL A 859 46.77 19.33 25.60
CA VAL A 859 45.72 20.33 25.35
C VAL A 859 46.34 21.62 24.84
N LYS A 860 45.78 22.18 23.78
CA LYS A 860 46.29 23.44 23.12
C LYS A 860 45.77 24.66 23.86
#